data_eceeea0b3b7b411d5927974739f88293
#
_entry.id   eceeea0b3b7b411d5927974739f88293
#
_cell.length_a   1.000
_cell.length_b   1.000
_cell.length_c   1.000
_cell.angle_alpha   90.00
_cell.angle_beta   90.00
_cell.angle_gamma   90.00
#
_symmetry.space_group_name_H-M   'P 1'
#
loop_
_entity.id
_entity.type
_entity.pdbx_description
1 polymer ?
#
loop_
_entity_poly.entity_id
_entity_poly.type
_entity_poly.pdbx_seq_one_letter_code
_entity_poly.pdbx_strand_id
1 'polypeptide(L)'
;MLQLAVFLPVIAMFFVPFLRKSFKKIHTGKFVIIVPLILFLYFLSNLKYIYSGGIIYKTLAFASNVGLDINLRLDGLSLLFALLITGIGTLVILYSCYYMSINDEKLHKFYIFLLIFMSAMLGIVLSDNLLSMYMFWELTSVSSFLLISYWHENDASRRGALKSLIITVFGGVLMLGGIFVLNNITGSFNISEIINFSRNSGYNSKYFIAMVLILFGAFTKSAQFPFHIWLPDAMAAPTPISSYLHSATMVKAGIYLLLRIGIVFSFTPIFGNTLIIFGTITMLTGSISAVFLKDLKGILAYSTISQLGMMTLMIGIANLGLNNNNHYIYTFAFYAVCFHIINHAAFKASLFMITGIIDHTFHTRDIDKLRGIKNIMPISYILSIIAGFSMAGIPPLSGFYSKEYFLTSVYSLTSSSLFYVLIALLVVIGAIGTAVYSLILSFKPFLGKFDKNVLGNRKLRLPSIGIFISPAILVFFVIINTFIKDYIVIPAQQAALASNITKNEAITHVEHSFISSELITSIIVIIISAVIYKLYASRNVIYKYNPSIISVHGLYNSLGEQLHKGSGILHNTFITNELRRNMSYIFCTLSLTIIGGYFAIGRPVVINKFSTVHYMNVLLGICIVICCVALAYTYNRLVLIILSSGIGFMMTALYVTFRAPDLAMTQFVIESISTIIFLVAFILLTNRTKHIEKQPFKLTNAIIATITGISFTLIGLVTYAYKNPSEISQFYFDNVVASGGGNIVNVIIVDFRGFDTLFEITVMTMVALIIYAMFRILKRGGSKDED
;
A
#
# COMPACT_ATOMS: atom_id res chain seq x y z
N MET A 1 -4.50 26.31 7.38
CA MET A 1 -4.25 26.20 5.93
C MET A 1 -3.51 24.89 5.56
N LEU A 2 -2.42 24.50 6.26
CA LEU A 2 -1.68 23.27 5.91
C LEU A 2 -2.53 22.00 6.08
N GLN A 3 -3.30 21.91 7.17
CA GLN A 3 -4.26 20.81 7.40
C GLN A 3 -5.32 20.75 6.28
N LEU A 4 -5.86 21.93 5.92
CA LEU A 4 -6.82 22.02 4.82
C LEU A 4 -6.21 21.54 3.51
N ALA A 5 -4.93 21.80 3.26
CA ALA A 5 -4.25 21.35 2.04
C ALA A 5 -4.22 19.81 1.90
N VAL A 6 -4.11 19.09 3.00
CA VAL A 6 -4.18 17.61 2.99
C VAL A 6 -5.61 17.12 2.78
N PHE A 7 -6.59 17.71 3.47
CA PHE A 7 -7.96 17.19 3.48
C PHE A 7 -8.87 17.78 2.39
N LEU A 8 -8.50 18.90 1.76
CA LEU A 8 -9.31 19.52 0.70
C LEU A 8 -9.65 18.57 -0.46
N PRO A 9 -8.73 17.73 -0.97
CA PRO A 9 -9.08 16.77 -2.00
C PRO A 9 -10.11 15.73 -1.51
N VAL A 10 -10.02 15.28 -0.24
CA VAL A 10 -11.01 14.37 0.35
C VAL A 10 -12.37 15.05 0.49
N ILE A 11 -12.41 16.31 0.93
CA ILE A 11 -13.66 17.05 1.02
C ILE A 11 -14.27 17.23 -0.38
N ALA A 12 -13.46 17.57 -1.37
CA ALA A 12 -13.90 17.77 -2.75
C ALA A 12 -14.48 16.50 -3.38
N MET A 13 -13.98 15.30 -3.02
CA MET A 13 -14.48 14.04 -3.59
C MET A 13 -15.96 13.80 -3.34
N PHE A 14 -16.50 14.28 -2.20
CA PHE A 14 -17.93 14.13 -1.88
C PHE A 14 -18.82 14.94 -2.82
N PHE A 15 -18.30 16.02 -3.41
CA PHE A 15 -19.04 16.84 -4.37
C PHE A 15 -19.00 16.29 -5.80
N VAL A 16 -18.05 15.41 -6.13
CA VAL A 16 -17.85 14.88 -7.50
C VAL A 16 -19.12 14.19 -8.06
N PRO A 17 -19.80 13.29 -7.30
CA PRO A 17 -21.04 12.66 -7.80
C PRO A 17 -22.16 13.67 -8.07
N PHE A 18 -22.28 14.68 -7.20
CA PHE A 18 -23.26 15.74 -7.34
C PHE A 18 -22.97 16.59 -8.60
N LEU A 19 -21.71 17.00 -8.80
CA LEU A 19 -21.30 17.74 -10.00
C LEU A 19 -21.57 16.94 -11.29
N ARG A 20 -21.32 15.64 -11.26
CA ARG A 20 -21.61 14.76 -12.40
C ARG A 20 -23.10 14.68 -12.71
N LYS A 21 -23.95 14.60 -11.69
CA LYS A 21 -25.40 14.53 -11.82
C LYS A 21 -26.00 15.87 -12.32
N SER A 22 -25.49 16.99 -11.79
CA SER A 22 -26.01 18.33 -12.10
C SER A 22 -25.54 18.84 -13.46
N PHE A 23 -24.30 18.56 -13.85
CA PHE A 23 -23.69 19.09 -15.07
C PHE A 23 -23.32 18.00 -16.08
N LYS A 24 -24.33 17.21 -16.52
CA LYS A 24 -24.15 16.06 -17.44
C LYS A 24 -23.44 16.41 -18.76
N LYS A 25 -23.59 17.63 -19.26
CA LYS A 25 -23.01 18.09 -20.54
C LYS A 25 -21.57 18.62 -20.41
N ILE A 26 -21.10 18.85 -19.17
CA ILE A 26 -19.76 19.38 -18.90
C ILE A 26 -18.91 18.26 -18.31
N HIS A 27 -17.69 18.10 -18.82
CA HIS A 27 -16.77 17.09 -18.30
C HIS A 27 -16.42 17.41 -16.85
N THR A 28 -16.65 16.46 -15.94
CA THR A 28 -16.47 16.60 -14.48
C THR A 28 -15.06 17.10 -14.10
N GLY A 29 -14.05 16.73 -14.87
CA GLY A 29 -12.67 17.15 -14.66
C GLY A 29 -12.45 18.66 -14.71
N LYS A 30 -13.31 19.41 -15.46
CA LYS A 30 -13.22 20.88 -15.51
C LYS A 30 -13.53 21.56 -14.18
N PHE A 31 -14.31 20.89 -13.31
CA PHE A 31 -14.55 21.36 -11.94
C PHE A 31 -13.48 20.84 -10.98
N VAL A 32 -13.11 19.57 -11.12
CA VAL A 32 -12.14 18.93 -10.22
C VAL A 32 -10.74 19.55 -10.31
N ILE A 33 -10.36 20.09 -11.48
CA ILE A 33 -9.04 20.73 -11.71
C ILE A 33 -8.78 21.94 -10.77
N ILE A 34 -9.85 22.56 -10.29
CA ILE A 34 -9.76 23.73 -9.40
C ILE A 34 -9.06 23.34 -8.09
N VAL A 35 -9.28 22.13 -7.59
CA VAL A 35 -8.71 21.65 -6.32
C VAL A 35 -7.18 21.60 -6.35
N PRO A 36 -6.54 20.82 -7.24
CA PRO A 36 -5.08 20.79 -7.29
C PRO A 36 -4.47 22.13 -7.73
N LEU A 37 -5.17 22.93 -8.52
CA LEU A 37 -4.69 24.26 -8.92
C LEU A 37 -4.62 25.21 -7.72
N ILE A 38 -5.65 25.25 -6.87
CA ILE A 38 -5.64 26.06 -5.65
C ILE A 38 -4.51 25.60 -4.73
N LEU A 39 -4.33 24.27 -4.55
CA LEU A 39 -3.26 23.73 -3.72
C LEU A 39 -1.89 24.06 -4.29
N PHE A 40 -1.71 23.97 -5.60
CA PHE A 40 -0.45 24.35 -6.26
C PHE A 40 -0.12 25.83 -6.01
N LEU A 41 -1.09 26.73 -6.19
CA LEU A 41 -0.90 28.15 -5.92
C LEU A 41 -0.61 28.43 -4.44
N TYR A 42 -1.26 27.71 -3.51
CA TYR A 42 -0.97 27.78 -2.08
C TYR A 42 0.47 27.38 -1.77
N PHE A 43 0.95 26.24 -2.29
CA PHE A 43 2.34 25.84 -2.07
C PHE A 43 3.33 26.78 -2.74
N LEU A 44 3.00 27.28 -3.92
CA LEU A 44 3.83 28.25 -4.65
C LEU A 44 3.97 29.58 -3.88
N SER A 45 2.89 30.05 -3.23
CA SER A 45 2.92 31.29 -2.44
C SER A 45 3.82 31.17 -1.20
N ASN A 46 4.05 29.96 -0.69
CA ASN A 46 4.96 29.70 0.44
C ASN A 46 6.43 29.54 0.04
N LEU A 47 6.73 29.51 -1.29
CA LEU A 47 8.09 29.27 -1.78
C LEU A 47 9.10 30.28 -1.24
N LYS A 48 8.74 31.57 -1.26
CA LYS A 48 9.62 32.65 -0.78
C LYS A 48 9.95 32.51 0.72
N TYR A 49 8.96 32.17 1.54
CA TYR A 49 9.15 31.96 2.98
C TYR A 49 10.03 30.74 3.28
N ILE A 50 9.80 29.64 2.58
CA ILE A 50 10.61 28.43 2.72
C ILE A 50 12.02 28.63 2.19
N TYR A 51 12.19 29.37 1.09
CA TYR A 51 13.51 29.73 0.53
C TYR A 51 14.37 30.54 1.51
N SER A 52 13.74 31.39 2.35
CA SER A 52 14.46 32.09 3.43
C SER A 52 14.80 31.21 4.63
N GLY A 53 14.47 29.89 4.59
CA GLY A 53 14.73 28.92 5.64
C GLY A 53 13.59 28.80 6.67
N GLY A 54 12.42 29.35 6.38
CA GLY A 54 11.23 29.18 7.23
C GLY A 54 10.68 27.77 7.16
N ILE A 55 10.09 27.30 8.26
CA ILE A 55 9.40 26.02 8.35
C ILE A 55 8.01 26.27 8.94
N ILE A 56 6.98 25.62 8.40
CA ILE A 56 5.61 25.72 8.89
C ILE A 56 5.23 24.42 9.57
N TYR A 57 4.94 24.48 10.86
CA TYR A 57 4.43 23.35 11.65
C TYR A 57 2.95 23.55 11.98
N LYS A 58 2.17 22.48 11.88
CA LYS A 58 0.78 22.42 12.35
C LYS A 58 0.48 21.03 12.88
N THR A 59 -0.08 20.95 14.06
CA THR A 59 -0.51 19.71 14.71
C THR A 59 -2.03 19.61 14.71
N LEU A 60 -2.55 18.40 14.56
CA LEU A 60 -3.93 18.04 14.78
C LEU A 60 -3.91 16.83 15.72
N ALA A 61 -4.30 17.05 16.97
CA ALA A 61 -4.46 15.96 17.92
C ALA A 61 -5.57 15.04 17.43
N PHE A 62 -5.27 13.77 17.23
CA PHE A 62 -6.22 12.77 16.75
C PHE A 62 -6.37 11.63 17.77
N ALA A 63 -5.26 11.02 18.17
CA ALA A 63 -5.22 9.97 19.17
C ALA A 63 -3.88 10.05 19.92
N SER A 64 -3.67 11.14 20.65
CA SER A 64 -2.40 11.46 21.32
C SER A 64 -1.97 10.39 22.33
N ASN A 65 -2.92 9.70 22.95
CA ASN A 65 -2.66 8.61 23.90
C ASN A 65 -1.92 7.42 23.26
N VAL A 66 -2.03 7.25 21.95
CA VAL A 66 -1.37 6.16 21.19
C VAL A 66 -0.20 6.72 20.35
N GLY A 67 0.10 8.02 20.46
CA GLY A 67 1.12 8.69 19.67
C GLY A 67 0.71 8.95 18.21
N LEU A 68 -0.57 8.81 17.87
CA LEU A 68 -1.12 9.02 16.54
C LEU A 68 -1.68 10.43 16.39
N ASP A 69 -0.78 11.41 16.37
CA ASP A 69 -1.11 12.79 16.05
C ASP A 69 -0.75 13.11 14.60
N ILE A 70 -1.60 13.89 13.93
CA ILE A 70 -1.32 14.35 12.57
C ILE A 70 -0.47 15.61 12.66
N ASN A 71 0.84 15.41 12.84
CA ASN A 71 1.83 16.46 12.84
C ASN A 71 2.25 16.75 11.40
N LEU A 72 1.96 17.95 10.93
CA LEU A 72 2.27 18.39 9.57
C LEU A 72 3.42 19.38 9.59
N ARG A 73 4.39 19.16 8.70
CA ARG A 73 5.57 19.99 8.50
C ARG A 73 5.73 20.33 7.02
N LEU A 74 5.81 21.62 6.75
CA LEU A 74 6.16 22.14 5.42
C LEU A 74 7.54 22.77 5.48
N ASP A 75 8.52 22.09 4.92
CA ASP A 75 9.88 22.55 4.69
C ASP A 75 10.23 22.47 3.19
N GLY A 76 11.45 22.75 2.83
CA GLY A 76 11.86 22.75 1.42
C GLY A 76 11.68 21.40 0.72
N LEU A 77 11.94 20.28 1.40
CA LEU A 77 11.77 18.95 0.82
C LEU A 77 10.29 18.60 0.63
N SER A 78 9.46 18.82 1.64
CA SER A 78 8.02 18.60 1.52
C SER A 78 7.37 19.55 0.52
N LEU A 79 7.84 20.79 0.42
CA LEU A 79 7.38 21.77 -0.59
C LEU A 79 7.68 21.31 -2.02
N LEU A 80 8.89 20.80 -2.28
CA LEU A 80 9.27 20.27 -3.60
C LEU A 80 8.28 19.19 -4.04
N PHE A 81 8.01 18.20 -3.16
CA PHE A 81 7.10 17.11 -3.49
C PHE A 81 5.64 17.59 -3.58
N ALA A 82 5.20 18.49 -2.70
CA ALA A 82 3.85 19.04 -2.74
C ALA A 82 3.57 19.82 -4.05
N LEU A 83 4.54 20.59 -4.54
CA LEU A 83 4.46 21.27 -5.85
C LEU A 83 4.37 20.27 -7.00
N LEU A 84 5.13 19.16 -6.96
CA LEU A 84 5.07 18.12 -7.98
C LEU A 84 3.71 17.38 -7.96
N ILE A 85 3.21 17.01 -6.78
CA ILE A 85 1.93 16.32 -6.62
C ILE A 85 0.78 17.18 -7.15
N THR A 86 0.74 18.44 -6.77
CA THR A 86 -0.37 19.34 -7.12
C THR A 86 -0.24 19.89 -8.53
N GLY A 87 0.97 20.27 -8.96
CA GLY A 87 1.23 20.81 -10.29
C GLY A 87 0.99 19.78 -11.40
N ILE A 88 1.61 18.61 -11.29
CA ILE A 88 1.39 17.53 -12.27
C ILE A 88 -0.03 16.99 -12.15
N GLY A 89 -0.59 16.93 -10.94
CA GLY A 89 -1.99 16.58 -10.72
C GLY A 89 -2.96 17.47 -11.48
N THR A 90 -2.72 18.78 -11.49
CA THR A 90 -3.50 19.75 -12.29
C THR A 90 -3.43 19.43 -13.78
N LEU A 91 -2.21 19.19 -14.29
CA LEU A 91 -1.99 18.89 -15.72
C LEU A 91 -2.57 17.53 -16.13
N VAL A 92 -2.52 16.53 -15.24
CA VAL A 92 -3.14 15.21 -15.46
C VAL A 92 -4.66 15.32 -15.52
N ILE A 93 -5.27 16.09 -14.63
CA ILE A 93 -6.72 16.31 -14.68
C ILE A 93 -7.11 17.08 -15.94
N LEU A 94 -6.33 18.09 -16.35
CA LEU A 94 -6.55 18.78 -17.62
C LEU A 94 -6.47 17.81 -18.80
N TYR A 95 -5.45 16.98 -18.85
CA TYR A 95 -5.29 15.95 -19.88
C TYR A 95 -6.46 14.96 -19.87
N SER A 96 -6.91 14.53 -18.69
CA SER A 96 -8.02 13.58 -18.56
C SER A 96 -9.35 14.12 -19.10
N CYS A 97 -9.55 15.46 -19.10
CA CYS A 97 -10.73 16.08 -19.69
C CYS A 97 -10.87 15.84 -21.20
N TYR A 98 -9.75 15.61 -21.88
CA TYR A 98 -9.71 15.32 -23.31
C TYR A 98 -9.48 13.86 -23.64
N TYR A 99 -8.94 13.08 -22.69
CA TYR A 99 -8.64 11.67 -22.85
C TYR A 99 -9.84 10.77 -22.48
N MET A 100 -10.53 11.05 -21.37
CA MET A 100 -11.66 10.26 -20.90
C MET A 100 -12.96 10.71 -21.55
N SER A 101 -13.82 9.75 -21.93
CA SER A 101 -15.11 10.08 -22.51
C SER A 101 -16.06 10.69 -21.46
N ILE A 102 -16.77 11.74 -21.85
CA ILE A 102 -17.84 12.32 -21.02
C ILE A 102 -18.98 11.32 -20.78
N ASN A 103 -19.19 10.38 -21.71
CA ASN A 103 -20.27 9.39 -21.62
C ASN A 103 -19.91 8.18 -20.73
N ASP A 104 -18.68 8.12 -20.22
CA ASP A 104 -18.27 7.05 -19.31
C ASP A 104 -19.05 7.17 -17.98
N GLU A 105 -19.87 6.18 -17.68
CA GLU A 105 -20.68 6.13 -16.46
C GLU A 105 -19.84 6.12 -15.19
N LYS A 106 -18.63 5.58 -15.25
CA LYS A 106 -17.70 5.43 -14.12
C LYS A 106 -16.79 6.66 -13.93
N LEU A 107 -16.92 7.71 -14.77
CA LEU A 107 -16.05 8.88 -14.76
C LEU A 107 -15.96 9.57 -13.38
N HIS A 108 -17.03 9.58 -12.60
CA HIS A 108 -17.04 10.12 -11.24
C HIS A 108 -16.13 9.34 -10.30
N LYS A 109 -16.07 7.99 -10.42
CA LYS A 109 -15.18 7.13 -9.62
C LYS A 109 -13.72 7.43 -9.91
N PHE A 110 -13.37 7.67 -11.19
CA PHE A 110 -12.02 8.06 -11.60
C PHE A 110 -11.53 9.28 -10.82
N TYR A 111 -12.32 10.36 -10.76
CA TYR A 111 -11.93 11.58 -10.07
C TYR A 111 -11.95 11.43 -8.54
N ILE A 112 -12.88 10.67 -7.98
CA ILE A 112 -12.90 10.36 -6.53
C ILE A 112 -11.60 9.67 -6.13
N PHE A 113 -11.22 8.59 -6.81
CA PHE A 113 -10.02 7.84 -6.49
C PHE A 113 -8.75 8.67 -6.68
N LEU A 114 -8.72 9.53 -7.71
CA LEU A 114 -7.61 10.43 -7.96
C LEU A 114 -7.44 11.48 -6.85
N LEU A 115 -8.55 12.03 -6.33
CA LEU A 115 -8.52 13.00 -5.23
C LEU A 115 -8.11 12.35 -3.90
N ILE A 116 -8.60 11.14 -3.59
CA ILE A 116 -8.15 10.37 -2.42
C ILE A 116 -6.65 10.12 -2.50
N PHE A 117 -6.18 9.68 -3.66
CA PHE A 117 -4.77 9.41 -3.89
C PHE A 117 -3.91 10.68 -3.74
N MET A 118 -4.37 11.83 -4.24
CA MET A 118 -3.69 13.12 -4.08
C MET A 118 -3.59 13.53 -2.61
N SER A 119 -4.68 13.41 -1.85
CA SER A 119 -4.69 13.68 -0.41
C SER A 119 -3.71 12.77 0.34
N ALA A 120 -3.73 11.47 0.03
CA ALA A 120 -2.84 10.50 0.64
C ALA A 120 -1.36 10.84 0.37
N MET A 121 -1.03 11.21 -0.86
CA MET A 121 0.33 11.63 -1.21
C MET A 121 0.76 12.93 -0.52
N LEU A 122 -0.13 13.91 -0.41
CA LEU A 122 0.12 15.13 0.36
C LEU A 122 0.29 14.81 1.84
N GLY A 123 -0.52 13.90 2.39
CA GLY A 123 -0.37 13.42 3.75
C GLY A 123 1.00 12.81 4.02
N ILE A 124 1.53 11.95 3.12
CA ILE A 124 2.88 11.38 3.25
C ILE A 124 3.95 12.46 3.31
N VAL A 125 3.94 13.39 2.34
CA VAL A 125 5.04 14.36 2.21
C VAL A 125 4.99 15.49 3.22
N LEU A 126 3.85 15.71 3.85
CA LEU A 126 3.69 16.74 4.89
C LEU A 126 3.75 16.17 6.31
N SER A 127 3.66 14.86 6.53
CA SER A 127 3.69 14.27 7.87
C SER A 127 5.06 14.36 8.51
N ASP A 128 5.11 14.83 9.76
CA ASP A 128 6.28 14.79 10.67
C ASP A 128 6.14 13.67 11.72
N ASN A 129 5.08 12.88 11.69
CA ASN A 129 4.86 11.71 12.54
C ASN A 129 4.81 10.45 11.67
N LEU A 130 5.60 9.43 12.04
CA LEU A 130 5.73 8.19 11.26
C LEU A 130 4.45 7.35 11.21
N LEU A 131 3.64 7.35 12.29
CA LEU A 131 2.36 6.63 12.28
C LEU A 131 1.34 7.32 11.37
N SER A 132 1.23 8.64 11.43
CA SER A 132 0.35 9.38 10.51
C SER A 132 0.84 9.25 9.06
N MET A 133 2.17 9.27 8.82
CA MET A 133 2.74 8.97 7.50
C MET A 133 2.36 7.57 7.02
N TYR A 134 2.40 6.57 7.91
CA TYR A 134 2.00 5.19 7.58
C TYR A 134 0.51 5.08 7.22
N MET A 135 -0.37 5.77 7.92
CA MET A 135 -1.79 5.81 7.55
C MET A 135 -2.00 6.32 6.11
N PHE A 136 -1.37 7.44 5.77
CA PHE A 136 -1.41 7.97 4.41
C PHE A 136 -0.70 7.06 3.41
N TRP A 137 0.35 6.35 3.83
CA TRP A 137 1.05 5.36 3.02
C TRP A 137 0.13 4.22 2.59
N GLU A 138 -0.63 3.64 3.51
CA GLU A 138 -1.60 2.61 3.18
C GLU A 138 -2.79 3.15 2.39
N LEU A 139 -3.21 4.37 2.66
CA LEU A 139 -4.24 5.03 1.85
C LEU A 139 -3.78 5.20 0.38
N THR A 140 -2.47 5.42 0.13
CA THR A 140 -1.95 5.40 -1.25
C THR A 140 -1.94 4.00 -1.85
N SER A 141 -1.75 2.93 -1.07
CA SER A 141 -1.84 1.54 -1.56
C SER A 141 -3.25 1.22 -2.03
N VAL A 142 -4.25 1.52 -1.20
CA VAL A 142 -5.66 1.28 -1.51
C VAL A 142 -6.14 2.14 -2.67
N SER A 143 -5.86 3.45 -2.65
CA SER A 143 -6.31 4.35 -3.71
C SER A 143 -5.65 4.06 -5.06
N SER A 144 -4.36 3.66 -5.09
CA SER A 144 -3.69 3.23 -6.31
C SER A 144 -4.26 1.92 -6.85
N PHE A 145 -4.58 0.96 -5.98
CA PHE A 145 -5.29 -0.26 -6.37
C PHE A 145 -6.62 0.06 -7.08
N LEU A 146 -7.43 0.96 -6.50
CA LEU A 146 -8.69 1.39 -7.09
C LEU A 146 -8.50 2.10 -8.45
N LEU A 147 -7.44 2.90 -8.57
CA LEU A 147 -7.08 3.58 -9.82
C LEU A 147 -6.61 2.59 -10.89
N ILE A 148 -5.72 1.65 -10.55
CA ILE A 148 -5.21 0.66 -11.51
C ILE A 148 -6.32 -0.29 -11.94
N SER A 149 -7.22 -0.67 -11.03
CA SER A 149 -8.37 -1.52 -11.31
C SER A 149 -9.56 -0.78 -11.94
N TYR A 150 -9.40 0.46 -12.42
CA TYR A 150 -10.49 1.25 -12.99
C TYR A 150 -11.27 0.47 -14.08
N TRP A 151 -10.58 -0.24 -14.95
CA TRP A 151 -11.17 -1.18 -15.92
C TRP A 151 -11.19 -2.61 -15.34
N HIS A 152 -11.87 -2.80 -14.20
CA HIS A 152 -11.90 -4.07 -13.46
C HIS A 152 -12.49 -5.25 -14.25
N GLU A 153 -13.23 -4.99 -15.34
CA GLU A 153 -13.73 -5.99 -16.27
C GLU A 153 -12.58 -6.64 -17.08
N ASN A 154 -11.46 -5.92 -17.23
CA ASN A 154 -10.27 -6.42 -17.87
C ASN A 154 -9.39 -7.20 -16.87
N ASP A 155 -9.15 -8.47 -17.15
CA ASP A 155 -8.34 -9.36 -16.31
C ASP A 155 -6.93 -8.86 -16.09
N ALA A 156 -6.30 -8.21 -17.08
CA ALA A 156 -4.97 -7.64 -16.94
C ALA A 156 -4.96 -6.48 -15.91
N SER A 157 -5.98 -5.62 -15.96
CA SER A 157 -6.13 -4.51 -15.01
C SER A 157 -6.35 -5.02 -13.58
N ARG A 158 -7.23 -6.02 -13.41
CA ARG A 158 -7.51 -6.61 -12.10
C ARG A 158 -6.29 -7.31 -11.50
N ARG A 159 -5.59 -8.15 -12.29
CA ARG A 159 -4.38 -8.85 -11.84
C ARG A 159 -3.24 -7.90 -11.52
N GLY A 160 -3.01 -6.88 -12.37
CA GLY A 160 -2.00 -5.86 -12.14
C GLY A 160 -2.26 -5.04 -10.88
N ALA A 161 -3.52 -4.67 -10.64
CA ALA A 161 -3.93 -3.96 -9.43
C ALA A 161 -3.71 -4.79 -8.16
N LEU A 162 -4.15 -6.06 -8.15
CA LEU A 162 -3.95 -6.97 -7.01
C LEU A 162 -2.47 -7.19 -6.72
N LYS A 163 -1.64 -7.40 -7.75
CA LYS A 163 -0.20 -7.57 -7.59
C LYS A 163 0.45 -6.33 -6.99
N SER A 164 0.07 -5.14 -7.47
CA SER A 164 0.53 -3.88 -6.91
C SER A 164 0.14 -3.74 -5.44
N LEU A 165 -1.13 -4.03 -5.08
CA LEU A 165 -1.62 -3.96 -3.72
C LEU A 165 -0.85 -4.91 -2.79
N ILE A 166 -0.74 -6.19 -3.16
CA ILE A 166 -0.08 -7.21 -2.33
C ILE A 166 1.37 -6.82 -2.04
N ILE A 167 2.13 -6.43 -3.07
CA ILE A 167 3.54 -6.09 -2.90
C ILE A 167 3.71 -4.83 -2.06
N THR A 168 2.90 -3.80 -2.30
CA THR A 168 3.04 -2.52 -1.57
C THR A 168 2.54 -2.58 -0.15
N VAL A 169 1.47 -3.33 0.14
CA VAL A 169 0.96 -3.55 1.50
C VAL A 169 1.93 -4.43 2.29
N PHE A 170 2.48 -5.50 1.68
CA PHE A 170 3.52 -6.32 2.32
C PHE A 170 4.70 -5.47 2.81
N GLY A 171 5.24 -4.59 1.94
CA GLY A 171 6.29 -3.65 2.35
C GLY A 171 5.84 -2.66 3.41
N GLY A 172 4.60 -2.18 3.34
CA GLY A 172 4.02 -1.27 4.32
C GLY A 172 3.92 -1.88 5.71
N VAL A 173 3.46 -3.13 5.83
CA VAL A 173 3.38 -3.86 7.11
C VAL A 173 4.77 -4.03 7.73
N LEU A 174 5.77 -4.39 6.92
CA LEU A 174 7.15 -4.46 7.41
C LEU A 174 7.67 -3.10 7.88
N MET A 175 7.38 -2.03 7.12
CA MET A 175 7.71 -0.66 7.51
C MET A 175 7.08 -0.27 8.84
N LEU A 176 5.83 -0.65 9.09
CA LEU A 176 5.17 -0.42 10.38
C LEU A 176 5.95 -1.08 11.52
N GLY A 177 6.38 -2.33 11.33
CA GLY A 177 7.27 -3.01 12.28
C GLY A 177 8.55 -2.20 12.55
N GLY A 178 9.17 -1.66 11.49
CA GLY A 178 10.35 -0.79 11.61
C GLY A 178 10.09 0.51 12.37
N ILE A 179 8.91 1.10 12.18
CA ILE A 179 8.47 2.31 12.90
C ILE A 179 8.34 2.02 14.41
N PHE A 180 7.74 0.89 14.78
CA PHE A 180 7.66 0.50 16.20
C PHE A 180 9.02 0.20 16.82
N VAL A 181 9.94 -0.40 16.07
CA VAL A 181 11.33 -0.59 16.54
C VAL A 181 12.02 0.75 16.76
N LEU A 182 11.86 1.72 15.84
CA LEU A 182 12.38 3.08 16.03
C LEU A 182 11.77 3.75 17.26
N ASN A 183 10.45 3.66 17.44
CA ASN A 183 9.80 4.21 18.63
C ASN A 183 10.32 3.57 19.93
N ASN A 184 10.55 2.27 19.95
CA ASN A 184 11.15 1.59 21.11
C ASN A 184 12.56 2.08 21.44
N ILE A 185 13.32 2.57 20.46
CA ILE A 185 14.67 3.11 20.65
C ILE A 185 14.60 4.57 21.11
N THR A 186 13.74 5.37 20.47
CA THR A 186 13.75 6.84 20.57
C THR A 186 12.68 7.39 21.49
N GLY A 187 11.66 6.60 21.82
CA GLY A 187 10.51 7.04 22.64
C GLY A 187 9.51 7.94 21.89
N SER A 188 9.69 8.18 20.60
CA SER A 188 8.83 9.08 19.81
C SER A 188 8.53 8.53 18.41
N PHE A 189 7.37 8.95 17.88
CA PHE A 189 7.00 8.74 16.48
C PHE A 189 7.29 9.97 15.60
N ASN A 190 7.66 11.10 16.18
CA ASN A 190 7.93 12.34 15.46
C ASN A 190 9.29 12.27 14.76
N ILE A 191 9.30 12.46 13.44
CA ILE A 191 10.52 12.37 12.63
C ILE A 191 11.58 13.36 13.10
N SER A 192 11.20 14.58 13.40
CA SER A 192 12.10 15.62 13.91
C SER A 192 12.76 15.21 15.23
N GLU A 193 12.04 14.59 16.14
CA GLU A 193 12.54 14.12 17.43
C GLU A 193 13.44 12.88 17.25
N ILE A 194 13.05 11.93 16.39
CA ILE A 194 13.85 10.75 16.04
C ILE A 194 15.21 11.17 15.47
N ILE A 195 15.22 12.14 14.54
CA ILE A 195 16.46 12.66 13.95
C ILE A 195 17.34 13.28 15.04
N ASN A 196 16.78 14.10 15.93
CA ASN A 196 17.54 14.74 17.01
C ASN A 196 18.08 13.72 18.01
N PHE A 197 17.29 12.73 18.38
CA PHE A 197 17.69 11.65 19.27
C PHE A 197 18.82 10.83 18.67
N SER A 198 18.70 10.43 17.39
CA SER A 198 19.70 9.62 16.72
C SER A 198 21.06 10.29 16.64
N ARG A 199 21.11 11.61 16.51
CA ARG A 199 22.36 12.39 16.51
C ARG A 199 23.11 12.36 17.86
N ASN A 200 22.37 12.29 18.95
CA ASN A 200 22.93 12.43 20.30
C ASN A 200 23.25 11.08 20.95
N SER A 201 22.61 9.98 20.53
CA SER A 201 22.62 8.71 21.28
C SER A 201 23.59 7.65 20.75
N GLY A 202 24.18 7.84 19.57
CA GLY A 202 25.07 6.85 18.95
C GLY A 202 24.32 5.62 18.40
N TYR A 203 25.11 4.67 17.83
CA TYR A 203 24.59 3.49 17.15
C TYR A 203 24.15 2.40 18.15
N ASN A 204 22.94 1.85 17.94
CA ASN A 204 22.45 0.66 18.62
C ASN A 204 22.11 -0.41 17.56
N SER A 205 22.40 -1.69 17.83
CA SER A 205 22.12 -2.80 16.91
C SER A 205 20.64 -2.90 16.46
N LYS A 206 19.71 -2.44 17.27
CA LYS A 206 18.28 -2.37 16.93
C LYS A 206 17.99 -1.43 15.75
N TYR A 207 18.84 -0.40 15.51
CA TYR A 207 18.70 0.45 14.33
C TYR A 207 18.84 -0.32 13.03
N PHE A 208 19.66 -1.38 13.00
CA PHE A 208 19.79 -2.24 11.83
C PHE A 208 18.48 -2.95 11.48
N ILE A 209 17.77 -3.46 12.49
CA ILE A 209 16.46 -4.10 12.28
C ILE A 209 15.44 -3.08 11.75
N ALA A 210 15.35 -1.91 12.37
CA ALA A 210 14.49 -0.83 11.92
C ALA A 210 14.79 -0.41 10.48
N MET A 211 16.09 -0.26 10.15
CA MET A 211 16.58 0.08 8.82
C MET A 211 16.09 -0.93 7.78
N VAL A 212 16.31 -2.22 8.00
CA VAL A 212 15.91 -3.28 7.07
C VAL A 212 14.40 -3.25 6.85
N LEU A 213 13.61 -3.18 7.90
CA LEU A 213 12.15 -3.18 7.83
C LEU A 213 11.61 -1.94 7.09
N ILE A 214 12.17 -0.76 7.33
CA ILE A 214 11.80 0.47 6.64
C ILE A 214 12.22 0.45 5.16
N LEU A 215 13.39 -0.12 4.86
CA LEU A 215 13.83 -0.30 3.47
C LEU A 215 12.86 -1.17 2.67
N PHE A 216 12.27 -2.22 3.24
CA PHE A 216 11.23 -2.99 2.55
C PHE A 216 10.05 -2.11 2.14
N GLY A 217 9.56 -1.24 3.02
CA GLY A 217 8.52 -0.27 2.69
C GLY A 217 8.89 0.65 1.54
N ALA A 218 10.08 1.27 1.62
CA ALA A 218 10.58 2.16 0.59
C ALA A 218 10.77 1.44 -0.77
N PHE A 219 11.38 0.25 -0.76
CA PHE A 219 11.70 -0.52 -1.97
C PHE A 219 10.46 -1.05 -2.68
N THR A 220 9.46 -1.55 -1.96
CA THR A 220 8.21 -2.02 -2.56
C THR A 220 7.45 -0.88 -3.23
N LYS A 221 7.36 0.29 -2.62
CA LYS A 221 6.67 1.46 -3.16
C LYS A 221 7.40 2.08 -4.34
N SER A 222 8.75 2.18 -4.23
CA SER A 222 9.61 2.76 -5.29
C SER A 222 10.09 1.73 -6.31
N ALA A 223 9.44 0.58 -6.39
CA ALA A 223 9.71 -0.46 -7.38
C ALA A 223 11.20 -0.81 -7.52
N GLN A 224 11.92 -0.91 -6.38
CA GLN A 224 13.32 -1.35 -6.37
C GLN A 224 13.39 -2.86 -6.57
N PHE A 225 14.49 -3.34 -7.15
CA PHE A 225 14.74 -4.78 -7.25
C PHE A 225 14.75 -5.43 -5.86
N PRO A 226 14.10 -6.61 -5.68
CA PRO A 226 13.35 -7.43 -6.63
C PRO A 226 11.85 -7.07 -6.76
N PHE A 227 11.36 -6.07 -6.04
CA PHE A 227 9.95 -5.73 -5.92
C PHE A 227 9.40 -4.92 -7.12
N HIS A 228 10.20 -4.64 -8.14
CA HIS A 228 9.82 -3.83 -9.32
C HIS A 228 8.73 -4.44 -10.21
N ILE A 229 8.45 -5.73 -10.05
CA ILE A 229 7.60 -6.53 -10.94
C ILE A 229 6.13 -6.11 -11.02
N TRP A 230 5.63 -5.32 -10.06
CA TRP A 230 4.26 -4.81 -10.07
C TRP A 230 4.08 -3.62 -11.02
N LEU A 231 5.14 -2.84 -11.23
CA LEU A 231 5.06 -1.58 -11.97
C LEU A 231 4.69 -1.77 -13.46
N PRO A 232 5.28 -2.73 -14.21
CA PRO A 232 4.86 -3.00 -15.59
C PRO A 232 3.42 -3.49 -15.69
N ASP A 233 2.96 -4.32 -14.75
CA ASP A 233 1.59 -4.85 -14.75
C ASP A 233 0.56 -3.75 -14.41
N ALA A 234 0.95 -2.74 -13.62
CA ALA A 234 0.13 -1.56 -13.34
C ALA A 234 -0.14 -0.68 -14.57
N MET A 235 0.58 -0.87 -15.70
CA MET A 235 0.36 -0.13 -16.95
C MET A 235 -0.94 -0.49 -17.68
N ALA A 236 -1.70 -1.48 -17.19
CA ALA A 236 -3.05 -1.76 -17.64
C ALA A 236 -4.05 -0.63 -17.29
N ALA A 237 -3.67 0.27 -16.38
CA ALA A 237 -4.45 1.45 -16.01
C ALA A 237 -4.62 2.45 -17.18
N PRO A 238 -5.69 3.30 -17.14
CA PRO A 238 -5.80 4.46 -18.02
C PRO A 238 -4.55 5.34 -18.00
N THR A 239 -4.17 5.90 -19.14
CA THR A 239 -2.93 6.66 -19.26
C THR A 239 -2.81 7.88 -18.32
N PRO A 240 -3.87 8.67 -18.04
CA PRO A 240 -3.78 9.75 -17.05
C PRO A 240 -3.33 9.24 -15.67
N ILE A 241 -3.82 8.06 -15.25
CA ILE A 241 -3.42 7.41 -13.99
C ILE A 241 -1.93 7.04 -14.05
N SER A 242 -1.51 6.32 -15.10
CA SER A 242 -0.11 5.92 -15.28
C SER A 242 0.82 7.13 -15.27
N SER A 243 0.42 8.23 -15.94
CA SER A 243 1.17 9.48 -15.95
C SER A 243 1.32 10.08 -14.55
N TYR A 244 0.30 10.05 -13.72
CA TYR A 244 0.33 10.62 -12.37
C TYR A 244 1.11 9.75 -11.38
N LEU A 245 0.75 8.45 -11.30
CA LEU A 245 1.33 7.51 -10.33
C LEU A 245 2.85 7.34 -10.53
N HIS A 246 3.29 7.26 -11.79
CA HIS A 246 4.65 6.81 -12.09
C HIS A 246 5.61 7.95 -12.44
N SER A 247 5.12 9.19 -12.67
CA SER A 247 6.01 10.33 -12.90
C SER A 247 6.25 11.16 -11.64
N ALA A 248 5.19 11.45 -10.86
CA ALA A 248 5.25 12.47 -9.82
C ALA A 248 4.98 11.97 -8.40
N THR A 249 4.28 10.83 -8.23
CA THR A 249 3.64 10.53 -6.96
C THR A 249 4.05 9.17 -6.38
N MET A 250 3.28 8.11 -6.57
CA MET A 250 3.36 6.83 -5.86
C MET A 250 4.79 6.27 -5.75
N VAL A 251 5.46 6.14 -6.89
CA VAL A 251 6.81 5.55 -6.94
C VAL A 251 7.88 6.41 -6.27
N LYS A 252 7.59 7.69 -6.07
CA LYS A 252 8.48 8.62 -5.37
C LYS A 252 8.21 8.71 -3.86
N ALA A 253 7.15 8.09 -3.35
CA ALA A 253 6.89 8.05 -1.92
C ALA A 253 8.03 7.37 -1.15
N GLY A 254 8.55 6.23 -1.65
CA GLY A 254 9.71 5.59 -1.03
C GLY A 254 11.00 6.41 -1.17
N ILE A 255 11.21 7.10 -2.30
CA ILE A 255 12.33 8.04 -2.47
C ILE A 255 12.23 9.18 -1.46
N TYR A 256 11.03 9.75 -1.25
CA TYR A 256 10.80 10.75 -0.21
C TYR A 256 11.12 10.22 1.19
N LEU A 257 10.65 9.01 1.52
CA LEU A 257 10.94 8.38 2.81
C LEU A 257 12.46 8.22 3.02
N LEU A 258 13.19 7.72 2.02
CA LEU A 258 14.65 7.55 2.09
C LEU A 258 15.37 8.88 2.26
N LEU A 259 14.93 9.95 1.59
CA LEU A 259 15.48 11.30 1.75
C LEU A 259 15.19 11.87 3.13
N ARG A 260 14.00 11.61 3.68
CA ARG A 260 13.56 12.17 4.95
C ARG A 260 14.20 11.48 6.15
N ILE A 261 14.28 10.13 6.13
CA ILE A 261 14.71 9.34 7.28
C ILE A 261 16.16 8.85 7.15
N GLY A 262 16.80 9.03 5.98
CA GLY A 262 18.15 8.53 5.73
C GLY A 262 19.20 9.00 6.73
N ILE A 263 19.05 10.21 7.27
CA ILE A 263 19.91 10.76 8.31
C ILE A 263 19.94 9.88 9.56
N VAL A 264 18.81 9.28 9.94
CA VAL A 264 18.70 8.41 11.12
C VAL A 264 19.60 7.18 11.02
N PHE A 265 19.87 6.71 9.80
CA PHE A 265 20.64 5.50 9.53
C PHE A 265 22.06 5.76 9.03
N SER A 266 22.48 7.04 8.94
CA SER A 266 23.77 7.43 8.37
C SER A 266 24.99 7.13 9.26
N PHE A 267 24.80 6.64 10.49
CA PHE A 267 25.89 6.31 11.42
C PHE A 267 26.75 5.13 10.96
N THR A 268 26.25 4.31 10.04
CA THR A 268 26.99 3.20 9.48
C THR A 268 27.03 3.25 7.96
N PRO A 269 28.12 2.82 7.33
CA PRO A 269 28.21 2.78 5.87
C PRO A 269 27.25 1.74 5.25
N ILE A 270 26.66 0.87 6.07
CA ILE A 270 25.79 -0.23 5.63
C ILE A 270 24.57 0.33 4.90
N PHE A 271 23.92 1.36 5.45
CA PHE A 271 22.74 1.95 4.84
C PHE A 271 23.06 2.53 3.46
N GLY A 272 24.09 3.37 3.36
CA GLY A 272 24.52 3.98 2.10
C GLY A 272 24.90 2.91 1.06
N ASN A 273 25.71 1.92 1.43
CA ASN A 273 26.13 0.83 0.55
C ASN A 273 24.94 -0.03 0.09
N THR A 274 23.96 -0.30 0.96
CA THR A 274 22.75 -1.03 0.59
C THR A 274 21.98 -0.28 -0.48
N LEU A 275 21.79 1.03 -0.32
CA LEU A 275 21.10 1.85 -1.32
C LEU A 275 21.86 1.93 -2.64
N ILE A 276 23.19 2.00 -2.62
CA ILE A 276 24.06 1.98 -3.81
C ILE A 276 23.90 0.66 -4.56
N ILE A 277 24.00 -0.48 -3.88
CA ILE A 277 23.91 -1.80 -4.49
C ILE A 277 22.52 -2.00 -5.11
N PHE A 278 21.46 -1.86 -4.31
CA PHE A 278 20.10 -2.07 -4.81
C PHE A 278 19.69 -1.03 -5.87
N GLY A 279 20.11 0.22 -5.72
CA GLY A 279 19.91 1.27 -6.72
C GLY A 279 20.57 0.95 -8.05
N THR A 280 21.82 0.47 -8.03
CA THR A 280 22.58 0.06 -9.23
C THR A 280 21.92 -1.13 -9.93
N ILE A 281 21.56 -2.18 -9.19
CA ILE A 281 20.87 -3.36 -9.73
C ILE A 281 19.52 -2.94 -10.34
N THR A 282 18.77 -2.09 -9.67
CA THR A 282 17.47 -1.59 -10.14
C THR A 282 17.64 -0.75 -11.42
N MET A 283 18.64 0.13 -11.47
CA MET A 283 18.95 0.93 -12.64
C MET A 283 19.29 0.05 -13.85
N LEU A 284 20.13 -0.97 -13.66
CA LEU A 284 20.53 -1.90 -14.73
C LEU A 284 19.37 -2.76 -15.21
N THR A 285 18.65 -3.40 -14.29
CA THR A 285 17.51 -4.24 -14.66
C THR A 285 16.43 -3.43 -15.38
N GLY A 286 16.15 -2.22 -14.92
CA GLY A 286 15.21 -1.31 -15.57
C GLY A 286 15.67 -0.87 -16.96
N SER A 287 16.95 -0.43 -17.12
CA SER A 287 17.45 0.08 -18.37
C SER A 287 17.60 -1.00 -19.44
N ILE A 288 18.11 -2.17 -19.06
CA ILE A 288 18.27 -3.31 -19.98
C ILE A 288 16.89 -3.83 -20.42
N SER A 289 15.99 -4.08 -19.47
CA SER A 289 14.64 -4.60 -19.80
C SER A 289 13.87 -3.64 -20.71
N ALA A 290 13.97 -2.33 -20.50
CA ALA A 290 13.30 -1.33 -21.32
C ALA A 290 13.68 -1.42 -22.81
N VAL A 291 14.95 -1.74 -23.12
CA VAL A 291 15.45 -1.85 -24.49
C VAL A 291 14.81 -3.02 -25.25
N PHE A 292 14.46 -4.11 -24.56
CA PHE A 292 13.92 -5.33 -25.19
C PHE A 292 12.40 -5.33 -25.36
N LEU A 293 11.69 -4.33 -24.85
CA LEU A 293 10.23 -4.27 -24.91
C LEU A 293 9.72 -3.63 -26.20
N LYS A 294 8.53 -4.07 -26.62
CA LYS A 294 7.82 -3.54 -27.79
C LYS A 294 6.63 -2.65 -27.41
N ASP A 295 6.10 -2.79 -26.19
CA ASP A 295 4.99 -1.99 -25.69
C ASP A 295 5.48 -0.64 -25.18
N LEU A 296 4.94 0.46 -25.72
CA LEU A 296 5.31 1.82 -25.34
C LEU A 296 5.15 2.10 -23.85
N LYS A 297 4.03 1.68 -23.23
CA LYS A 297 3.84 1.84 -21.78
C LYS A 297 4.78 0.94 -20.99
N GLY A 298 5.07 -0.25 -21.47
CA GLY A 298 6.02 -1.17 -20.86
C GLY A 298 7.44 -0.57 -20.84
N ILE A 299 7.90 0.02 -21.95
CA ILE A 299 9.20 0.72 -22.01
C ILE A 299 9.22 1.87 -21.01
N LEU A 300 8.16 2.67 -20.91
CA LEU A 300 8.05 3.75 -19.93
C LEU A 300 8.05 3.24 -18.49
N ALA A 301 7.45 2.08 -18.21
CA ALA A 301 7.48 1.45 -16.90
C ALA A 301 8.90 1.06 -16.48
N TYR A 302 9.60 0.27 -17.30
CA TYR A 302 10.96 -0.15 -16.99
C TYR A 302 11.94 1.01 -17.00
N SER A 303 11.75 2.01 -17.84
CA SER A 303 12.52 3.24 -17.79
C SER A 303 12.26 4.04 -16.49
N THR A 304 11.08 3.94 -15.90
CA THR A 304 10.80 4.52 -14.58
C THR A 304 11.56 3.76 -13.48
N ILE A 305 11.56 2.42 -13.52
CA ILE A 305 12.34 1.57 -12.61
C ILE A 305 13.82 1.97 -12.67
N SER A 306 14.39 2.12 -13.86
CA SER A 306 15.78 2.56 -14.05
C SER A 306 16.07 3.91 -13.41
N GLN A 307 15.20 4.90 -13.60
CA GLN A 307 15.39 6.24 -13.02
C GLN A 307 15.22 6.25 -11.49
N LEU A 308 14.32 5.42 -10.94
CA LEU A 308 14.17 5.26 -9.49
C LEU A 308 15.40 4.59 -8.88
N GLY A 309 16.00 3.61 -9.57
CA GLY A 309 17.27 3.02 -9.16
C GLY A 309 18.38 4.06 -9.11
N MET A 310 18.46 4.96 -10.11
CA MET A 310 19.41 6.07 -10.14
C MET A 310 19.22 7.03 -8.96
N MET A 311 17.96 7.37 -8.61
CA MET A 311 17.66 8.21 -7.44
C MET A 311 18.09 7.53 -6.14
N THR A 312 17.78 6.24 -5.97
CA THR A 312 18.15 5.46 -4.78
C THR A 312 19.66 5.39 -4.60
N LEU A 313 20.41 5.21 -5.71
CA LEU A 313 21.87 5.22 -5.72
C LEU A 313 22.42 6.55 -5.23
N MET A 314 21.91 7.69 -5.76
CA MET A 314 22.33 9.03 -5.33
C MET A 314 22.07 9.27 -3.84
N ILE A 315 20.94 8.78 -3.31
CA ILE A 315 20.63 8.87 -1.87
C ILE A 315 21.65 8.06 -1.07
N GLY A 316 22.05 6.88 -1.56
CA GLY A 316 23.12 6.07 -0.97
C GLY A 316 24.45 6.80 -0.90
N ILE A 317 24.85 7.47 -1.98
CA ILE A 317 26.07 8.31 -2.05
C ILE A 317 25.99 9.47 -1.03
N ALA A 318 24.84 10.15 -0.98
CA ALA A 318 24.64 11.23 -0.01
C ALA A 318 24.84 10.73 1.43
N ASN A 319 24.23 9.59 1.79
CA ASN A 319 24.37 9.04 3.14
C ASN A 319 25.79 8.57 3.47
N LEU A 320 26.54 8.05 2.49
CA LEU A 320 27.96 7.76 2.69
C LEU A 320 28.78 9.03 2.91
N GLY A 321 28.49 10.11 2.18
CA GLY A 321 29.09 11.40 2.42
C GLY A 321 28.90 11.87 3.85
N LEU A 322 27.71 11.72 4.38
CA LEU A 322 27.39 12.06 5.78
C LEU A 322 28.11 11.15 6.78
N ASN A 323 28.15 9.85 6.52
CA ASN A 323 28.88 8.89 7.36
C ASN A 323 30.39 9.20 7.44
N ASN A 324 30.99 9.57 6.32
CA ASN A 324 32.41 9.91 6.23
C ASN A 324 32.74 11.35 6.62
N ASN A 325 31.79 12.10 7.18
CA ASN A 325 31.90 13.54 7.50
C ASN A 325 32.30 14.41 6.29
N ASN A 326 32.01 13.94 5.08
CA ASN A 326 32.23 14.71 3.85
C ASN A 326 30.94 15.44 3.46
N HIS A 327 30.78 16.64 4.01
CA HIS A 327 29.58 17.45 3.81
C HIS A 327 29.40 17.86 2.33
N TYR A 328 30.48 17.99 1.58
CA TYR A 328 30.42 18.30 0.15
C TYR A 328 29.71 17.18 -0.64
N ILE A 329 30.13 15.92 -0.46
CA ILE A 329 29.52 14.78 -1.15
C ILE A 329 28.05 14.66 -0.75
N TYR A 330 27.72 14.83 0.54
CA TYR A 330 26.35 14.78 1.03
C TYR A 330 25.47 15.83 0.36
N THR A 331 25.86 17.09 0.46
CA THR A 331 25.06 18.21 -0.05
C THR A 331 24.91 18.17 -1.57
N PHE A 332 25.99 17.81 -2.27
CA PHE A 332 26.00 17.71 -3.72
C PHE A 332 25.11 16.56 -4.24
N ALA A 333 25.27 15.35 -3.70
CA ALA A 333 24.45 14.20 -4.09
C ALA A 333 22.97 14.42 -3.76
N PHE A 334 22.67 15.06 -2.61
CA PHE A 334 21.31 15.43 -2.25
C PHE A 334 20.71 16.46 -3.23
N TYR A 335 21.50 17.46 -3.62
CA TYR A 335 21.09 18.41 -4.65
C TYR A 335 20.82 17.71 -5.98
N ALA A 336 21.69 16.81 -6.39
CA ALA A 336 21.56 16.05 -7.65
C ALA A 336 20.28 15.22 -7.68
N VAL A 337 19.93 14.51 -6.58
CA VAL A 337 18.69 13.72 -6.53
C VAL A 337 17.46 14.60 -6.57
N CYS A 338 17.42 15.72 -5.84
CA CYS A 338 16.28 16.65 -5.86
C CYS A 338 16.05 17.24 -7.26
N PHE A 339 17.11 17.65 -7.92
CA PHE A 339 17.04 18.15 -9.29
C PHE A 339 16.57 17.07 -10.27
N HIS A 340 17.08 15.84 -10.12
CA HIS A 340 16.63 14.72 -10.94
C HIS A 340 15.16 14.37 -10.72
N ILE A 341 14.65 14.46 -9.51
CA ILE A 341 13.22 14.23 -9.18
C ILE A 341 12.32 15.17 -9.98
N ILE A 342 12.67 16.46 -10.07
CA ILE A 342 11.92 17.47 -10.82
C ILE A 342 11.93 17.13 -12.31
N ASN A 343 13.13 16.91 -12.88
CA ASN A 343 13.30 16.60 -14.29
C ASN A 343 12.57 15.32 -14.69
N HIS A 344 12.73 14.25 -13.90
CA HIS A 344 12.04 12.99 -14.11
C HIS A 344 10.53 13.17 -14.12
N ALA A 345 9.98 13.97 -13.20
CA ALA A 345 8.54 14.21 -13.16
C ALA A 345 8.05 14.87 -14.46
N ALA A 346 8.76 15.87 -14.97
CA ALA A 346 8.37 16.62 -16.16
C ALA A 346 8.46 15.78 -17.45
N PHE A 347 9.63 15.21 -17.76
CA PHE A 347 9.76 14.46 -19.00
C PHE A 347 8.97 13.15 -19.00
N LYS A 348 8.83 12.50 -17.84
CA LYS A 348 8.11 11.22 -17.74
C LYS A 348 6.59 11.41 -17.86
N ALA A 349 6.01 12.43 -17.20
CA ALA A 349 4.60 12.73 -17.33
C ALA A 349 4.23 13.08 -18.77
N SER A 350 5.07 13.89 -19.44
CA SER A 350 4.87 14.24 -20.83
C SER A 350 4.94 13.03 -21.76
N LEU A 351 5.92 12.15 -21.62
CA LEU A 351 6.05 10.93 -22.44
C LEU A 351 4.89 9.95 -22.23
N PHE A 352 4.41 9.78 -21.00
CA PHE A 352 3.19 8.98 -20.75
C PHE A 352 1.96 9.59 -21.44
N MET A 353 1.77 10.91 -21.34
CA MET A 353 0.65 11.57 -22.01
C MET A 353 0.72 11.43 -23.53
N ILE A 354 1.91 11.61 -24.14
CA ILE A 354 2.13 11.41 -25.57
C ILE A 354 1.84 9.96 -25.98
N THR A 355 2.34 8.99 -25.20
CA THR A 355 2.03 7.57 -25.44
C THR A 355 0.52 7.30 -25.37
N GLY A 356 -0.19 7.95 -24.42
CA GLY A 356 -1.64 7.84 -24.33
C GLY A 356 -2.36 8.44 -25.54
N ILE A 357 -1.89 9.55 -26.08
CA ILE A 357 -2.43 10.16 -27.29
C ILE A 357 -2.26 9.19 -28.49
N ILE A 358 -1.09 8.54 -28.60
CA ILE A 358 -0.81 7.56 -29.64
C ILE A 358 -1.72 6.33 -29.48
N ASP A 359 -1.81 5.77 -28.28
CA ASP A 359 -2.66 4.61 -27.94
C ASP A 359 -4.14 4.89 -28.26
N HIS A 360 -4.63 6.08 -27.89
CA HIS A 360 -6.00 6.48 -28.16
C HIS A 360 -6.32 6.68 -29.66
N THR A 361 -5.31 7.13 -30.43
CA THR A 361 -5.48 7.40 -31.88
C THR A 361 -5.36 6.12 -32.71
N PHE A 362 -4.40 5.26 -32.41
CA PHE A 362 -4.10 4.06 -33.21
C PHE A 362 -4.59 2.77 -32.58
N HIS A 363 -5.08 2.79 -31.34
CA HIS A 363 -5.54 1.62 -30.56
C HIS A 363 -4.49 0.51 -30.48
N THR A 364 -3.21 0.89 -30.51
CA THR A 364 -2.09 -0.03 -30.34
C THR A 364 -0.92 0.70 -29.69
N ARG A 365 -0.14 -0.02 -28.87
CA ARG A 365 1.07 0.44 -28.22
C ARG A 365 2.32 -0.26 -28.72
N ASP A 366 2.14 -1.15 -29.70
CA ASP A 366 3.25 -1.92 -30.29
C ASP A 366 4.08 -1.03 -31.21
N ILE A 367 5.34 -0.80 -30.84
CA ILE A 367 6.30 0.05 -31.58
C ILE A 367 6.52 -0.45 -33.01
N ASP A 368 6.50 -1.75 -33.25
CA ASP A 368 6.76 -2.30 -34.58
C ASP A 368 5.60 -2.00 -35.56
N LYS A 369 4.39 -1.85 -35.02
CA LYS A 369 3.19 -1.47 -35.80
C LYS A 369 3.04 0.03 -36.00
N LEU A 370 3.64 0.86 -35.11
CA LEU A 370 3.47 2.30 -35.07
C LEU A 370 4.53 3.08 -35.88
N ARG A 371 5.01 2.58 -36.99
CA ARG A 371 6.03 3.27 -37.78
C ARG A 371 5.43 4.38 -38.65
N GLY A 372 6.18 5.49 -38.83
CA GLY A 372 5.83 6.53 -39.81
C GLY A 372 4.71 7.50 -39.38
N ILE A 373 4.39 7.58 -38.10
CA ILE A 373 3.31 8.44 -37.62
C ILE A 373 3.68 9.95 -37.53
N LYS A 374 4.95 10.31 -37.84
CA LYS A 374 5.45 11.70 -37.81
C LYS A 374 4.55 12.67 -38.60
N ASN A 375 4.15 12.30 -39.80
CA ASN A 375 3.37 13.17 -40.67
C ASN A 375 1.90 13.27 -40.25
N ILE A 376 1.41 12.29 -39.48
CA ILE A 376 0.04 12.24 -38.96
C ILE A 376 -0.06 13.03 -37.68
N MET A 377 0.98 12.93 -36.81
CA MET A 377 1.01 13.53 -35.48
C MET A 377 2.32 14.31 -35.24
N PRO A 378 2.56 15.43 -35.96
CA PRO A 378 3.81 16.17 -35.88
C PRO A 378 4.04 16.79 -34.49
N ILE A 379 2.99 17.23 -33.80
CA ILE A 379 3.09 17.79 -32.43
C ILE A 379 3.60 16.71 -31.46
N SER A 380 3.01 15.49 -31.48
CA SER A 380 3.48 14.39 -30.67
C SER A 380 4.95 14.05 -30.91
N TYR A 381 5.39 14.12 -32.17
CA TYR A 381 6.79 13.87 -32.55
C TYR A 381 7.74 14.88 -31.92
N ILE A 382 7.46 16.19 -32.07
CA ILE A 382 8.30 17.25 -31.52
C ILE A 382 8.39 17.13 -29.98
N LEU A 383 7.24 16.98 -29.32
CA LEU A 383 7.17 16.85 -27.88
C LEU A 383 7.89 15.57 -27.38
N SER A 384 7.76 14.46 -28.11
CA SER A 384 8.46 13.20 -27.80
C SER A 384 9.96 13.31 -27.94
N ILE A 385 10.46 14.03 -28.96
CA ILE A 385 11.91 14.28 -29.12
C ILE A 385 12.46 15.07 -27.94
N ILE A 386 11.86 16.20 -27.61
CA ILE A 386 12.38 17.07 -26.54
C ILE A 386 12.36 16.33 -25.20
N ALA A 387 11.24 15.68 -24.84
CA ALA A 387 11.14 14.92 -23.60
C ALA A 387 12.08 13.70 -23.58
N GLY A 388 12.20 12.97 -24.70
CA GLY A 388 13.08 11.82 -24.84
C GLY A 388 14.56 12.20 -24.82
N PHE A 389 14.94 13.30 -25.43
CA PHE A 389 16.30 13.82 -25.39
C PHE A 389 16.68 14.28 -23.98
N SER A 390 15.76 14.91 -23.25
CA SER A 390 15.97 15.21 -21.84
C SER A 390 16.18 13.93 -21.03
N MET A 391 15.37 12.89 -21.24
CA MET A 391 15.53 11.59 -20.60
C MET A 391 16.86 10.91 -21.00
N ALA A 392 17.30 11.06 -22.26
CA ALA A 392 18.60 10.56 -22.72
C ALA A 392 19.78 11.31 -22.09
N GLY A 393 19.58 12.53 -21.65
CA GLY A 393 20.66 13.41 -21.18
C GLY A 393 21.41 14.07 -22.32
N ILE A 394 20.70 14.59 -23.33
CA ILE A 394 21.27 15.30 -24.47
C ILE A 394 21.26 16.82 -24.21
N PRO A 395 22.41 17.52 -24.33
CA PRO A 395 22.45 18.98 -24.15
C PRO A 395 21.58 19.68 -25.21
N PRO A 396 21.00 20.87 -24.95
CA PRO A 396 21.14 21.70 -23.73
C PRO A 396 20.01 21.50 -22.70
N LEU A 397 19.29 20.38 -22.73
CA LEU A 397 18.12 20.16 -21.91
C LEU A 397 18.48 19.87 -20.44
N SER A 398 17.56 20.17 -19.52
CA SER A 398 17.75 20.01 -18.06
C SER A 398 18.15 18.59 -17.63
N GLY A 399 17.73 17.58 -18.39
CA GLY A 399 18.11 16.18 -18.15
C GLY A 399 19.59 15.90 -18.32
N PHE A 400 20.31 16.68 -19.18
CA PHE A 400 21.75 16.58 -19.31
C PHE A 400 22.46 17.00 -18.02
N TYR A 401 22.18 18.17 -17.51
CA TYR A 401 22.76 18.66 -16.24
C TYR A 401 22.44 17.73 -15.06
N SER A 402 21.24 17.19 -15.02
CA SER A 402 20.84 16.23 -13.98
C SER A 402 21.68 14.94 -14.02
N LYS A 403 22.00 14.43 -15.22
CA LYS A 403 22.85 13.24 -15.37
C LYS A 403 24.31 13.55 -15.14
N GLU A 404 24.77 14.74 -15.51
CA GLU A 404 26.11 15.21 -15.21
C GLU A 404 26.32 15.22 -13.68
N TYR A 405 25.43 15.84 -12.92
CA TYR A 405 25.48 15.84 -11.46
C TYR A 405 25.43 14.42 -10.87
N PHE A 406 24.68 13.53 -11.50
CA PHE A 406 24.67 12.13 -11.11
C PHE A 406 26.04 11.47 -11.29
N LEU A 407 26.67 11.63 -12.44
CA LEU A 407 28.01 11.08 -12.72
C LEU A 407 29.06 11.66 -11.78
N THR A 408 29.04 12.98 -11.55
CA THR A 408 29.94 13.65 -10.58
C THR A 408 29.77 13.04 -9.19
N SER A 409 28.52 12.81 -8.74
CA SER A 409 28.25 12.14 -7.46
C SER A 409 28.84 10.72 -7.40
N VAL A 410 28.75 9.96 -8.48
CA VAL A 410 29.32 8.60 -8.55
C VAL A 410 30.85 8.64 -8.55
N TYR A 411 31.44 9.53 -9.33
CA TYR A 411 32.88 9.63 -9.46
C TYR A 411 33.58 10.12 -8.17
N SER A 412 32.87 10.91 -7.35
CA SER A 412 33.41 11.35 -6.05
C SER A 412 33.74 10.20 -5.09
N LEU A 413 33.19 8.99 -5.32
CA LEU A 413 33.49 7.80 -4.51
C LEU A 413 34.58 6.91 -5.12
N THR A 414 34.92 7.03 -6.38
CA THR A 414 35.81 6.10 -7.09
C THR A 414 37.22 6.07 -6.54
N SER A 415 37.70 7.15 -5.91
CA SER A 415 38.98 7.21 -5.24
C SER A 415 39.06 6.37 -3.96
N SER A 416 37.93 5.97 -3.39
CA SER A 416 37.89 5.32 -2.08
C SER A 416 38.10 3.80 -2.14
N SER A 417 37.65 3.10 -3.20
CA SER A 417 37.85 1.67 -3.36
C SER A 417 37.53 1.15 -4.75
N LEU A 418 38.08 -0.04 -5.11
CA LEU A 418 37.78 -0.74 -6.37
C LEU A 418 36.29 -1.08 -6.52
N PHE A 419 35.58 -1.30 -5.40
CA PHE A 419 34.13 -1.54 -5.39
C PHE A 419 33.37 -0.39 -6.02
N TYR A 420 33.69 0.86 -5.68
CA TYR A 420 33.00 2.03 -6.28
C TYR A 420 33.41 2.29 -7.74
N VAL A 421 34.59 1.87 -8.14
CA VAL A 421 34.96 1.88 -9.56
C VAL A 421 34.09 0.90 -10.36
N LEU A 422 33.86 -0.30 -9.81
CA LEU A 422 32.95 -1.27 -10.44
C LEU A 422 31.52 -0.71 -10.53
N ILE A 423 31.02 -0.07 -9.47
CA ILE A 423 29.71 0.58 -9.47
C ILE A 423 29.66 1.67 -10.56
N ALA A 424 30.69 2.49 -10.71
CA ALA A 424 30.74 3.51 -11.74
C ALA A 424 30.67 2.93 -13.18
N LEU A 425 31.37 1.82 -13.44
CA LEU A 425 31.26 1.10 -14.72
C LEU A 425 29.83 0.58 -14.97
N LEU A 426 29.22 -0.02 -13.97
CA LEU A 426 27.84 -0.50 -14.07
C LEU A 426 26.85 0.65 -14.31
N VAL A 427 27.08 1.80 -13.69
CA VAL A 427 26.29 3.01 -13.89
C VAL A 427 26.40 3.51 -15.33
N VAL A 428 27.58 3.50 -15.93
CA VAL A 428 27.80 3.89 -17.35
C VAL A 428 27.02 2.96 -18.27
N ILE A 429 27.03 1.63 -18.02
CA ILE A 429 26.22 0.66 -18.77
C ILE A 429 24.72 0.97 -18.65
N GLY A 430 24.24 1.27 -17.44
CA GLY A 430 22.86 1.69 -17.20
C GLY A 430 22.51 3.00 -17.91
N ALA A 431 23.43 3.95 -17.97
CA ALA A 431 23.25 5.21 -18.70
C ALA A 431 23.16 5.00 -20.22
N ILE A 432 23.96 4.08 -20.79
CA ILE A 432 23.85 3.68 -22.20
C ILE A 432 22.47 3.10 -22.46
N GLY A 433 22.01 2.15 -21.64
CA GLY A 433 20.65 1.59 -21.77
C GLY A 433 19.57 2.66 -21.70
N THR A 434 19.73 3.63 -20.81
CA THR A 434 18.82 4.79 -20.69
C THR A 434 18.75 5.62 -21.97
N ALA A 435 19.86 5.92 -22.57
CA ALA A 435 19.90 6.69 -23.81
C ALA A 435 19.30 5.88 -24.98
N VAL A 436 19.59 4.56 -25.06
CA VAL A 436 19.04 3.69 -26.13
C VAL A 436 17.52 3.63 -26.09
N TYR A 437 16.90 3.32 -24.94
CA TYR A 437 15.43 3.26 -24.89
C TYR A 437 14.78 4.65 -25.10
N SER A 438 15.46 5.73 -24.73
CA SER A 438 14.98 7.09 -24.99
C SER A 438 14.93 7.39 -26.48
N LEU A 439 15.99 6.98 -27.23
CA LEU A 439 16.02 7.11 -28.70
C LEU A 439 14.95 6.20 -29.36
N ILE A 440 14.73 5.00 -28.83
CA ILE A 440 13.67 4.11 -29.31
C ILE A 440 12.30 4.79 -29.19
N LEU A 441 11.97 5.33 -28.04
CA LEU A 441 10.70 6.04 -27.79
C LEU A 441 10.52 7.28 -28.68
N SER A 442 11.61 8.03 -28.91
CA SER A 442 11.57 9.31 -29.63
C SER A 442 11.53 9.13 -31.17
N PHE A 443 12.12 8.07 -31.70
CA PHE A 443 12.28 7.93 -33.13
C PHE A 443 11.52 6.76 -33.75
N LYS A 444 11.51 5.58 -33.12
CA LYS A 444 11.03 4.37 -33.77
C LYS A 444 9.55 4.40 -34.16
N PRO A 445 8.62 4.93 -33.33
CA PRO A 445 7.22 5.05 -33.73
C PRO A 445 7.00 6.07 -34.86
N PHE A 446 7.79 7.14 -34.86
CA PHE A 446 7.54 8.30 -35.70
C PHE A 446 8.20 8.22 -37.08
N LEU A 447 9.33 7.51 -37.19
CA LEU A 447 10.10 7.39 -38.43
C LEU A 447 9.77 6.11 -39.18
N GLY A 448 9.90 6.17 -40.52
CA GLY A 448 9.62 5.06 -41.42
C GLY A 448 8.36 5.26 -42.26
N LYS A 449 7.84 4.19 -42.86
CA LYS A 449 6.60 4.21 -43.66
C LYS A 449 5.44 3.76 -42.77
N PHE A 450 4.35 4.50 -42.83
CA PHE A 450 3.14 4.17 -42.09
C PHE A 450 2.41 3.00 -42.77
N ASP A 451 2.12 1.95 -42.03
CA ASP A 451 1.32 0.82 -42.48
C ASP A 451 -0.17 1.09 -42.18
N LYS A 452 -0.96 1.31 -43.24
CA LYS A 452 -2.40 1.55 -43.09
C LYS A 452 -3.17 0.35 -42.52
N ASN A 453 -2.63 -0.85 -42.61
CA ASN A 453 -3.25 -2.07 -42.06
C ASN A 453 -3.37 -2.04 -40.54
N VAL A 454 -2.57 -1.23 -39.84
CA VAL A 454 -2.66 -1.01 -38.40
C VAL A 454 -4.04 -0.48 -37.96
N LEU A 455 -4.71 0.27 -38.82
CA LEU A 455 -6.04 0.82 -38.54
C LEU A 455 -7.16 -0.21 -38.78
N GLY A 456 -6.93 -1.27 -39.59
CA GLY A 456 -7.98 -2.17 -40.03
C GLY A 456 -9.12 -1.36 -40.68
N ASN A 457 -10.37 -1.68 -40.31
CA ASN A 457 -11.56 -0.99 -40.81
C ASN A 457 -11.90 0.32 -40.04
N ARG A 458 -11.03 0.77 -39.14
CA ARG A 458 -11.30 1.96 -38.28
C ARG A 458 -10.88 3.24 -38.99
N LYS A 459 -11.71 4.26 -38.90
CA LYS A 459 -11.35 5.60 -39.37
C LYS A 459 -10.39 6.26 -38.40
N LEU A 460 -9.29 6.82 -38.89
CA LEU A 460 -8.35 7.59 -38.12
C LEU A 460 -9.05 8.85 -37.59
N ARG A 461 -9.14 8.98 -36.26
CA ARG A 461 -9.63 10.20 -35.60
C ARG A 461 -8.45 10.93 -35.00
N LEU A 462 -8.10 12.08 -35.56
CA LEU A 462 -7.05 12.92 -35.04
C LEU A 462 -7.45 13.45 -33.64
N PRO A 463 -6.50 13.54 -32.70
CA PRO A 463 -6.76 14.03 -31.36
C PRO A 463 -7.05 15.54 -31.38
N SER A 464 -7.89 16.01 -30.46
CA SER A 464 -8.16 17.43 -30.29
C SER A 464 -6.89 18.17 -29.84
N ILE A 465 -6.73 19.44 -30.26
CA ILE A 465 -5.57 20.25 -29.89
C ILE A 465 -5.43 20.39 -28.36
N GLY A 466 -6.57 20.43 -27.65
CA GLY A 466 -6.56 20.58 -26.18
C GLY A 466 -5.84 19.47 -25.43
N ILE A 467 -5.73 18.25 -25.98
CA ILE A 467 -5.03 17.14 -25.33
C ILE A 467 -3.50 17.37 -25.28
N PHE A 468 -2.95 18.19 -26.18
CA PHE A 468 -1.53 18.50 -26.23
C PHE A 468 -1.10 19.59 -25.23
N ILE A 469 -2.04 20.34 -24.64
CA ILE A 469 -1.71 21.44 -23.72
C ILE A 469 -0.88 20.95 -22.53
N SER A 470 -1.32 19.88 -21.87
CA SER A 470 -0.62 19.35 -20.69
C SER A 470 0.80 18.84 -21.00
N PRO A 471 1.02 17.98 -22.01
CA PRO A 471 2.38 17.54 -22.34
C PRO A 471 3.25 18.70 -22.87
N ALA A 472 2.67 19.71 -23.55
CA ALA A 472 3.42 20.89 -24.01
C ALA A 472 3.92 21.76 -22.85
N ILE A 473 3.10 21.99 -21.84
CA ILE A 473 3.50 22.72 -20.63
C ILE A 473 4.63 21.97 -19.91
N LEU A 474 4.55 20.64 -19.81
CA LEU A 474 5.60 19.84 -19.19
C LEU A 474 6.92 19.89 -19.97
N VAL A 475 6.86 19.82 -21.30
CA VAL A 475 8.05 19.96 -22.17
C VAL A 475 8.65 21.34 -22.08
N PHE A 476 7.82 22.38 -22.03
CA PHE A 476 8.29 23.75 -21.80
C PHE A 476 9.01 23.87 -20.43
N PHE A 477 8.44 23.21 -19.38
CA PHE A 477 9.08 23.18 -18.07
C PHE A 477 10.42 22.45 -18.10
N VAL A 478 10.58 21.37 -18.90
CA VAL A 478 11.87 20.68 -19.10
C VAL A 478 12.94 21.63 -19.65
N ILE A 479 12.56 22.56 -20.53
CA ILE A 479 13.50 23.55 -21.09
C ILE A 479 13.87 24.60 -20.04
N ILE A 480 12.87 25.16 -19.35
CA ILE A 480 13.07 26.26 -18.40
C ILE A 480 13.71 25.78 -17.10
N ASN A 481 13.51 24.54 -16.70
CA ASN A 481 13.98 24.03 -15.42
C ASN A 481 15.50 24.18 -15.22
N THR A 482 16.27 24.21 -16.29
CA THR A 482 17.71 24.51 -16.24
C THR A 482 18.00 25.86 -15.56
N PHE A 483 17.15 26.85 -15.77
CA PHE A 483 17.32 28.21 -15.26
C PHE A 483 16.71 28.46 -13.90
N ILE A 484 15.63 27.71 -13.55
CA ILE A 484 14.87 27.93 -12.29
C ILE A 484 15.14 26.88 -11.22
N LYS A 485 15.98 25.89 -11.50
CA LYS A 485 16.24 24.74 -10.63
C LYS A 485 16.58 25.14 -9.19
N ASP A 486 17.43 26.14 -9.04
CA ASP A 486 17.98 26.53 -7.74
C ASP A 486 16.91 27.04 -6.78
N TYR A 487 15.88 27.74 -7.30
CA TYR A 487 14.77 28.23 -6.47
C TYR A 487 13.97 27.13 -5.77
N ILE A 488 13.96 25.92 -6.33
CA ILE A 488 13.21 24.79 -5.77
C ILE A 488 14.13 23.79 -5.09
N VAL A 489 15.32 23.56 -5.64
CA VAL A 489 16.24 22.53 -5.15
C VAL A 489 17.01 22.99 -3.92
N ILE A 490 17.44 24.26 -3.86
CA ILE A 490 18.15 24.80 -2.68
C ILE A 490 17.31 24.70 -1.40
N PRO A 491 16.02 25.10 -1.36
CA PRO A 491 15.20 24.88 -0.16
C PRO A 491 15.07 23.42 0.25
N ALA A 492 14.98 22.50 -0.74
CA ALA A 492 14.91 21.06 -0.44
C ALA A 492 16.22 20.54 0.17
N GLN A 493 17.34 21.00 -0.33
CA GLN A 493 18.66 20.73 0.20
C GLN A 493 18.81 21.28 1.63
N GLN A 494 18.40 22.51 1.87
CA GLN A 494 18.44 23.14 3.19
C GLN A 494 17.59 22.39 4.24
N ALA A 495 16.44 21.83 3.83
CA ALA A 495 15.57 21.04 4.71
C ALA A 495 16.21 19.70 5.13
N ALA A 496 17.10 19.15 4.32
CA ALA A 496 17.82 17.93 4.61
C ALA A 496 19.10 18.19 5.43
N LEU A 497 19.59 19.43 5.42
CA LEU A 497 20.79 19.76 6.18
C LEU A 497 20.58 19.49 7.66
N ALA A 498 21.46 18.68 8.20
CA ALA A 498 21.67 18.59 9.62
C ALA A 498 21.95 20.01 10.17
N SER A 499 21.44 20.33 11.34
CA SER A 499 21.58 21.63 11.99
C SER A 499 23.01 22.16 12.13
N ASN A 500 24.02 21.35 11.82
CA ASN A 500 25.45 21.67 11.94
C ASN A 500 26.10 22.10 10.62
N ILE A 501 25.38 22.03 9.49
CA ILE A 501 25.93 22.50 8.20
C ILE A 501 25.47 23.94 7.99
N THR A 502 26.40 24.87 7.93
CA THR A 502 26.09 26.28 7.74
C THR A 502 25.50 26.54 6.36
N LYS A 503 24.60 27.54 6.26
CA LYS A 503 23.95 27.92 4.98
C LYS A 503 24.97 28.21 3.86
N ASN A 504 26.16 28.64 4.20
CA ASN A 504 27.22 28.96 3.26
C ASN A 504 27.91 27.71 2.67
N GLU A 505 27.95 26.60 3.41
CA GLU A 505 28.49 25.33 2.92
C GLU A 505 27.49 24.57 2.01
N ALA A 506 26.21 24.93 2.11
CA ALA A 506 25.15 24.30 1.33
C ALA A 506 25.09 24.74 -0.14
N ILE A 507 25.70 25.89 -0.49
CA ILE A 507 25.65 26.46 -1.85
C ILE A 507 27.00 26.20 -2.50
N THR A 508 27.25 24.98 -2.91
CA THR A 508 28.35 24.73 -3.83
C THR A 508 27.91 25.10 -5.23
N HIS A 509 28.34 26.24 -5.69
CA HIS A 509 28.40 26.53 -7.14
C HIS A 509 29.25 25.45 -7.76
N VAL A 510 28.64 24.59 -8.57
CA VAL A 510 29.37 23.62 -9.35
C VAL A 510 30.08 24.44 -10.44
N GLU A 511 31.36 24.70 -10.24
CA GLU A 511 32.22 25.25 -11.30
C GLU A 511 32.31 24.20 -12.40
N HIS A 512 31.60 24.44 -13.50
CA HIS A 512 31.74 23.60 -14.68
C HIS A 512 33.06 23.93 -15.37
N SER A 513 34.03 23.06 -15.21
CA SER A 513 35.19 23.06 -16.12
C SER A 513 34.68 22.65 -17.52
N PHE A 514 35.10 23.39 -18.55
CA PHE A 514 34.69 23.14 -19.95
C PHE A 514 35.08 21.74 -20.47
N ILE A 515 35.97 21.02 -19.80
CA ILE A 515 36.35 19.64 -20.10
C ILE A 515 36.39 18.88 -18.79
N SER A 516 35.23 18.29 -18.42
CA SER A 516 35.12 17.41 -17.26
C SER A 516 35.07 15.92 -17.66
N SER A 517 35.48 15.01 -16.79
CA SER A 517 35.41 13.57 -17.01
C SER A 517 33.98 13.12 -17.26
N GLU A 518 33.02 13.79 -16.62
CA GLU A 518 31.57 13.57 -16.72
C GLU A 518 31.05 13.96 -18.11
N LEU A 519 31.51 15.08 -18.66
CA LEU A 519 31.15 15.51 -20.01
C LEU A 519 31.62 14.50 -21.05
N ILE A 520 32.90 14.09 -20.95
CA ILE A 520 33.50 13.08 -21.85
C ILE A 520 32.70 11.77 -21.77
N THR A 521 32.40 11.32 -20.58
CA THR A 521 31.60 10.10 -20.38
C THR A 521 30.18 10.25 -20.97
N SER A 522 29.54 11.39 -20.79
CA SER A 522 28.20 11.66 -21.35
C SER A 522 28.22 11.65 -22.89
N ILE A 523 29.26 12.20 -23.53
CA ILE A 523 29.44 12.16 -24.98
C ILE A 523 29.64 10.71 -25.45
N ILE A 524 30.52 9.97 -24.80
CA ILE A 524 30.74 8.53 -25.11
C ILE A 524 29.44 7.74 -24.99
N VAL A 525 28.67 7.92 -23.92
CA VAL A 525 27.35 7.28 -23.70
C VAL A 525 26.41 7.60 -24.86
N ILE A 526 26.32 8.86 -25.30
CA ILE A 526 25.44 9.27 -26.40
C ILE A 526 25.88 8.62 -27.73
N ILE A 527 27.18 8.61 -28.03
CA ILE A 527 27.71 8.02 -29.27
C ILE A 527 27.44 6.51 -29.29
N ILE A 528 27.79 5.79 -28.23
CA ILE A 528 27.56 4.32 -28.13
C ILE A 528 26.07 4.02 -28.25
N SER A 529 25.23 4.80 -27.59
CA SER A 529 23.77 4.59 -27.64
C SER A 529 23.19 4.85 -29.02
N ALA A 530 23.68 5.82 -29.77
CA ALA A 530 23.30 6.09 -31.17
C ALA A 530 23.70 4.93 -32.09
N VAL A 531 24.89 4.36 -31.89
CA VAL A 531 25.37 3.19 -32.65
C VAL A 531 24.49 1.97 -32.34
N ILE A 532 24.21 1.68 -31.05
CA ILE A 532 23.32 0.58 -30.63
C ILE A 532 21.93 0.79 -31.21
N TYR A 533 21.37 2.00 -31.16
CA TYR A 533 20.08 2.31 -31.73
C TYR A 533 20.05 2.04 -33.25
N LYS A 534 21.05 2.45 -34.00
CA LYS A 534 21.16 2.22 -35.44
C LYS A 534 21.24 0.72 -35.76
N LEU A 535 22.03 -0.05 -35.00
CA LEU A 535 22.15 -1.51 -35.13
C LEU A 535 20.83 -2.21 -34.77
N TYR A 536 20.15 -1.72 -33.75
CA TYR A 536 18.86 -2.23 -33.32
C TYR A 536 17.76 -1.97 -34.37
N ALA A 537 17.70 -0.75 -34.91
CA ALA A 537 16.70 -0.41 -35.93
C ALA A 537 16.91 -1.16 -37.24
N SER A 538 18.17 -1.48 -37.59
CA SER A 538 18.53 -2.18 -38.83
C SER A 538 18.30 -3.69 -38.77
N ARG A 539 18.37 -4.29 -37.62
CA ARG A 539 18.26 -5.74 -37.40
C ARG A 539 17.23 -6.03 -36.30
N ASN A 540 16.13 -6.70 -36.59
CA ASN A 540 15.19 -7.21 -35.58
C ASN A 540 15.79 -8.31 -34.66
N VAL A 541 17.12 -8.31 -34.50
CA VAL A 541 17.91 -9.39 -33.86
C VAL A 541 17.74 -9.39 -32.34
N ILE A 542 17.54 -8.22 -31.71
CA ILE A 542 17.52 -8.11 -30.26
C ILE A 542 16.26 -8.76 -29.66
N TYR A 543 15.15 -8.83 -30.39
CA TYR A 543 13.92 -9.50 -29.92
C TYR A 543 14.01 -11.03 -29.83
N LYS A 544 15.04 -11.67 -30.43
CA LYS A 544 15.28 -13.11 -30.28
C LYS A 544 15.87 -13.49 -28.94
N TYR A 545 16.51 -12.57 -28.24
CA TYR A 545 17.06 -12.75 -26.91
C TYR A 545 16.05 -12.30 -25.86
N ASN A 546 15.16 -13.22 -25.45
CA ASN A 546 14.34 -13.02 -24.28
C ASN A 546 15.08 -13.61 -23.07
N PRO A 547 15.64 -12.80 -22.17
CA PRO A 547 16.33 -13.31 -20.98
C PRO A 547 15.32 -13.80 -19.93
N SER A 548 14.46 -14.76 -20.34
CA SER A 548 13.44 -15.33 -19.45
C SER A 548 14.00 -16.31 -18.40
N ILE A 549 15.31 -16.56 -18.40
CA ILE A 549 15.91 -17.66 -17.63
C ILE A 549 15.91 -17.39 -16.12
N ILE A 550 15.90 -16.14 -15.65
CA ILE A 550 15.73 -15.81 -14.23
C ILE A 550 14.82 -14.57 -14.13
N SER A 551 13.56 -14.73 -14.49
CA SER A 551 12.64 -13.61 -14.31
C SER A 551 12.09 -13.63 -12.88
N VAL A 552 12.30 -12.52 -12.13
CA VAL A 552 11.66 -12.31 -10.82
C VAL A 552 10.14 -12.46 -10.92
N HIS A 553 9.58 -12.17 -12.09
CA HIS A 553 8.18 -12.41 -12.43
C HIS A 553 7.81 -13.90 -12.42
N GLY A 554 8.67 -14.76 -12.99
CA GLY A 554 8.49 -16.22 -12.95
C GLY A 554 8.56 -16.76 -11.52
N LEU A 555 9.50 -16.27 -10.71
CA LEU A 555 9.60 -16.64 -9.30
C LEU A 555 8.35 -16.23 -8.50
N TYR A 556 7.84 -15.01 -8.71
CA TYR A 556 6.61 -14.55 -8.06
C TYR A 556 5.40 -15.42 -8.43
N ASN A 557 5.23 -15.75 -9.71
CA ASN A 557 4.12 -16.59 -10.17
C ASN A 557 4.24 -18.01 -9.60
N SER A 558 5.44 -18.59 -9.58
CA SER A 558 5.69 -19.91 -8.99
C SER A 558 5.39 -19.94 -7.49
N LEU A 559 5.83 -18.93 -6.74
CA LEU A 559 5.50 -18.80 -5.33
C LEU A 559 3.98 -18.63 -5.11
N GLY A 560 3.32 -17.84 -5.96
CA GLY A 560 1.86 -17.68 -5.92
C GLY A 560 1.12 -18.99 -6.19
N GLU A 561 1.56 -19.76 -7.17
CA GLU A 561 1.00 -21.09 -7.46
C GLU A 561 1.24 -22.09 -6.31
N GLN A 562 2.43 -22.07 -5.71
CA GLN A 562 2.73 -22.93 -4.57
C GLN A 562 1.89 -22.57 -3.34
N LEU A 563 1.73 -21.28 -3.06
CA LEU A 563 0.84 -20.80 -2.00
C LEU A 563 -0.62 -21.19 -2.28
N HIS A 564 -1.07 -21.06 -3.51
CA HIS A 564 -2.42 -21.46 -3.91
C HIS A 564 -2.65 -22.96 -3.76
N LYS A 565 -1.69 -23.78 -4.20
CA LYS A 565 -1.72 -25.25 -4.01
C LYS A 565 -1.70 -25.60 -2.53
N GLY A 566 -0.80 -24.99 -1.74
CA GLY A 566 -0.73 -25.16 -0.29
C GLY A 566 -2.01 -24.77 0.42
N SER A 567 -2.58 -23.61 0.07
CA SER A 567 -3.89 -23.16 0.57
C SER A 567 -5.01 -24.13 0.20
N GLY A 568 -5.00 -24.67 -1.02
CA GLY A 568 -5.95 -25.69 -1.45
C GLY A 568 -5.85 -26.98 -0.61
N ILE A 569 -4.64 -27.43 -0.31
CA ILE A 569 -4.42 -28.59 0.54
C ILE A 569 -4.94 -28.31 1.97
N LEU A 570 -4.61 -27.15 2.56
CA LEU A 570 -5.10 -26.76 3.87
C LEU A 570 -6.63 -26.62 3.88
N HIS A 571 -7.19 -25.97 2.86
CA HIS A 571 -8.63 -25.83 2.72
C HIS A 571 -9.33 -27.20 2.68
N ASN A 572 -8.89 -28.11 1.81
CA ASN A 572 -9.49 -29.44 1.67
C ASN A 572 -9.27 -30.32 2.90
N THR A 573 -8.24 -30.06 3.69
CA THR A 573 -7.95 -30.79 4.93
C THR A 573 -8.81 -30.29 6.09
N PHE A 574 -8.89 -28.97 6.29
CA PHE A 574 -9.54 -28.37 7.46
C PHE A 574 -10.96 -27.94 7.21
N ILE A 575 -11.31 -27.47 6.01
CA ILE A 575 -12.67 -27.02 5.68
C ILE A 575 -13.34 -28.12 4.85
N THR A 576 -14.02 -29.02 5.51
CA THR A 576 -14.77 -30.08 4.88
C THR A 576 -16.25 -29.68 4.82
N ASN A 577 -16.99 -30.16 3.80
CA ASN A 577 -18.46 -29.98 3.72
C ASN A 577 -19.21 -30.78 4.79
N GLU A 578 -18.49 -31.57 5.60
CA GLU A 578 -19.04 -32.36 6.69
C GLU A 578 -18.96 -31.58 8.03
N LEU A 579 -20.09 -31.05 8.50
CA LEU A 579 -20.17 -30.32 9.78
C LEU A 579 -19.57 -31.15 10.94
N ARG A 580 -19.81 -32.43 10.96
CA ARG A 580 -19.30 -33.36 11.99
C ARG A 580 -17.77 -33.35 12.06
N ARG A 581 -17.10 -33.33 10.93
CA ARG A 581 -15.64 -33.33 10.86
C ARG A 581 -15.05 -31.98 11.28
N ASN A 582 -15.69 -30.89 10.87
CA ASN A 582 -15.28 -29.54 11.28
C ASN A 582 -15.42 -29.37 12.80
N MET A 583 -16.52 -29.84 13.39
CA MET A 583 -16.72 -29.84 14.85
C MET A 583 -15.65 -30.69 15.58
N SER A 584 -15.28 -31.85 15.01
CA SER A 584 -14.21 -32.67 15.59
C SER A 584 -12.87 -31.94 15.66
N TYR A 585 -12.50 -31.16 14.62
CA TYR A 585 -11.30 -30.35 14.63
C TYR A 585 -11.34 -29.23 15.68
N ILE A 586 -12.49 -28.55 15.82
CA ILE A 586 -12.68 -27.50 16.82
C ILE A 586 -12.49 -28.05 18.23
N PHE A 587 -13.18 -29.14 18.57
CA PHE A 587 -13.08 -29.74 19.90
C PHE A 587 -11.70 -30.35 20.20
N CYS A 588 -11.06 -30.93 19.19
CA CYS A 588 -9.68 -31.43 19.32
C CYS A 588 -8.68 -30.29 19.62
N THR A 589 -8.75 -29.20 18.85
CA THR A 589 -7.87 -28.03 19.04
C THR A 589 -8.12 -27.39 20.41
N LEU A 590 -9.38 -27.19 20.79
CA LEU A 590 -9.74 -26.65 22.09
C LEU A 590 -9.21 -27.50 23.25
N SER A 591 -9.37 -28.83 23.16
CA SER A 591 -8.86 -29.76 24.19
C SER A 591 -7.33 -29.72 24.28
N LEU A 592 -6.63 -29.68 23.15
CA LEU A 592 -5.18 -29.58 23.10
C LEU A 592 -4.67 -28.26 23.72
N THR A 593 -5.33 -27.14 23.43
CA THR A 593 -4.94 -25.86 24.03
C THR A 593 -5.18 -25.81 25.53
N ILE A 594 -6.30 -26.37 26.02
CA ILE A 594 -6.59 -26.45 27.46
C ILE A 594 -5.58 -27.32 28.19
N ILE A 595 -5.33 -28.51 27.68
CA ILE A 595 -4.40 -29.46 28.29
C ILE A 595 -2.97 -28.93 28.23
N GLY A 596 -2.56 -28.41 27.06
CA GLY A 596 -1.24 -27.79 26.87
C GLY A 596 -1.02 -26.59 27.77
N GLY A 597 -2.01 -25.72 27.91
CA GLY A 597 -1.99 -24.57 28.83
C GLY A 597 -1.86 -25.01 30.30
N TYR A 598 -2.57 -26.04 30.69
CA TYR A 598 -2.46 -26.60 32.05
C TYR A 598 -1.04 -27.08 32.37
N PHE A 599 -0.44 -27.84 31.45
CA PHE A 599 0.94 -28.31 31.62
C PHE A 599 1.98 -27.19 31.56
N ALA A 600 1.76 -26.15 30.72
CA ALA A 600 2.66 -25.03 30.64
C ALA A 600 2.67 -24.18 31.93
N ILE A 601 1.52 -24.03 32.59
CA ILE A 601 1.40 -23.33 33.87
C ILE A 601 2.05 -24.10 35.01
N GLY A 602 2.10 -25.47 34.96
CA GLY A 602 2.80 -26.31 35.89
C GLY A 602 2.27 -26.30 37.35
N ARG A 603 1.05 -25.84 37.57
CA ARG A 603 0.43 -25.76 38.90
C ARG A 603 -0.44 -26.97 39.17
N PRO A 604 -0.18 -27.75 40.26
CA PRO A 604 -1.03 -28.91 40.60
C PRO A 604 -2.40 -28.47 41.09
N VAL A 605 -3.44 -29.23 40.73
CA VAL A 605 -4.80 -29.00 41.23
C VAL A 605 -4.88 -29.50 42.67
N VAL A 606 -4.77 -28.60 43.65
CA VAL A 606 -4.92 -28.96 45.08
C VAL A 606 -6.25 -28.40 45.56
N ILE A 607 -7.19 -29.29 45.86
CA ILE A 607 -8.50 -28.94 46.41
C ILE A 607 -8.42 -29.05 47.94
N ASN A 608 -8.26 -27.92 48.61
CA ASN A 608 -8.04 -27.87 50.05
C ASN A 608 -9.37 -27.96 50.86
N LYS A 609 -10.51 -27.60 50.30
CA LYS A 609 -11.82 -27.63 50.98
C LYS A 609 -12.94 -27.85 49.95
N PHE A 610 -13.85 -28.74 50.30
CA PHE A 610 -15.11 -28.92 49.56
C PHE A 610 -16.17 -28.04 50.22
N SER A 611 -16.89 -27.26 49.44
CA SER A 611 -18.07 -26.51 49.88
C SER A 611 -19.24 -27.47 50.08
N THR A 612 -20.09 -27.19 51.08
CA THR A 612 -21.35 -27.92 51.26
C THR A 612 -22.27 -27.64 50.05
N VAL A 613 -22.70 -28.70 49.37
CA VAL A 613 -23.58 -28.61 48.22
C VAL A 613 -25.00 -28.79 48.66
N HIS A 614 -25.91 -27.88 48.27
CA HIS A 614 -27.34 -28.02 48.56
C HIS A 614 -27.92 -29.20 47.76
N TYR A 615 -28.79 -29.99 48.36
CA TYR A 615 -29.36 -31.21 47.75
C TYR A 615 -30.07 -30.93 46.41
N MET A 616 -30.69 -29.74 46.24
CA MET A 616 -31.31 -29.32 44.96
C MET A 616 -30.31 -29.19 43.81
N ASN A 617 -29.07 -28.75 44.07
CA ASN A 617 -28.04 -28.66 43.05
C ASN A 617 -27.58 -30.01 42.55
N VAL A 618 -27.54 -30.99 43.48
CA VAL A 618 -27.20 -32.38 43.12
C VAL A 618 -28.34 -32.99 42.28
N LEU A 619 -29.59 -32.77 42.69
CA LEU A 619 -30.76 -33.25 41.94
C LEU A 619 -30.79 -32.68 40.52
N LEU A 620 -30.61 -31.35 40.37
CA LEU A 620 -30.60 -30.70 39.07
C LEU A 620 -29.43 -31.20 38.21
N GLY A 621 -28.25 -31.40 38.82
CA GLY A 621 -27.10 -31.96 38.13
C GLY A 621 -27.34 -33.37 37.60
N ILE A 622 -27.96 -34.24 38.41
CA ILE A 622 -28.35 -35.59 37.98
C ILE A 622 -29.36 -35.52 36.82
N CYS A 623 -30.36 -34.66 36.91
CA CYS A 623 -31.35 -34.47 35.84
C CYS A 623 -30.73 -34.01 34.54
N ILE A 624 -29.77 -33.09 34.59
CA ILE A 624 -28.99 -32.62 33.42
C ILE A 624 -28.21 -33.79 32.80
N VAL A 625 -27.52 -34.59 33.58
CA VAL A 625 -26.78 -35.76 33.09
C VAL A 625 -27.75 -36.78 32.44
N ILE A 626 -28.88 -37.06 33.02
CA ILE A 626 -29.90 -37.96 32.44
C ILE A 626 -30.37 -37.39 31.08
N CYS A 627 -30.69 -36.11 31.00
CA CYS A 627 -31.09 -35.45 29.74
C CYS A 627 -29.98 -35.48 28.70
N CYS A 628 -28.73 -35.25 29.08
CA CYS A 628 -27.57 -35.35 28.17
C CYS A 628 -27.41 -36.75 27.61
N VAL A 629 -27.55 -37.79 28.46
CA VAL A 629 -27.52 -39.19 28.02
C VAL A 629 -28.68 -39.50 27.09
N ALA A 630 -29.92 -39.08 27.43
CA ALA A 630 -31.10 -39.24 26.59
C ALA A 630 -30.94 -38.58 25.23
N LEU A 631 -30.30 -37.39 25.20
CA LEU A 631 -29.97 -36.63 23.97
C LEU A 631 -29.05 -37.42 23.04
N ALA A 632 -28.08 -38.13 23.58
CA ALA A 632 -27.14 -38.93 22.81
C ALA A 632 -27.78 -40.16 22.12
N TYR A 633 -28.85 -40.68 22.67
CA TYR A 633 -29.57 -41.85 22.11
C TYR A 633 -30.83 -41.53 21.32
N THR A 634 -31.28 -40.27 21.29
CA THR A 634 -32.53 -39.88 20.65
C THR A 634 -32.30 -39.46 19.19
N TYR A 635 -33.17 -39.94 18.29
CA TYR A 635 -33.16 -39.61 16.87
C TYR A 635 -34.36 -38.75 16.41
N ASN A 636 -35.28 -38.47 17.30
CA ASN A 636 -36.44 -37.65 17.00
C ASN A 636 -36.10 -36.17 17.22
N ARG A 637 -36.17 -35.38 16.16
CA ARG A 637 -35.82 -33.96 16.17
C ARG A 637 -36.60 -33.14 17.20
N LEU A 638 -37.90 -33.41 17.35
CA LEU A 638 -38.70 -32.70 18.33
C LEU A 638 -38.26 -33.02 19.77
N VAL A 639 -37.97 -34.29 20.07
CA VAL A 639 -37.47 -34.71 21.39
C VAL A 639 -36.10 -34.11 21.67
N LEU A 640 -35.22 -34.01 20.62
CA LEU A 640 -33.93 -33.36 20.75
C LEU A 640 -34.05 -31.87 21.13
N ILE A 641 -34.98 -31.14 20.51
CA ILE A 641 -35.24 -29.74 20.86
C ILE A 641 -35.73 -29.63 22.30
N ILE A 642 -36.71 -30.45 22.70
CA ILE A 642 -37.27 -30.42 24.05
C ILE A 642 -36.21 -30.78 25.11
N LEU A 643 -35.40 -31.80 24.90
CA LEU A 643 -34.33 -32.20 25.83
C LEU A 643 -33.23 -31.11 25.92
N SER A 644 -32.83 -30.53 24.80
CA SER A 644 -31.86 -29.43 24.79
C SER A 644 -32.37 -28.23 25.59
N SER A 645 -33.61 -27.83 25.35
CA SER A 645 -34.22 -26.71 26.06
C SER A 645 -34.43 -27.03 27.56
N GLY A 646 -34.76 -28.28 27.88
CA GLY A 646 -34.85 -28.75 29.27
C GLY A 646 -33.52 -28.61 30.01
N ILE A 647 -32.40 -28.95 29.36
CA ILE A 647 -31.05 -28.74 29.92
C ILE A 647 -30.79 -27.25 30.17
N GLY A 648 -31.11 -26.38 29.21
CA GLY A 648 -30.94 -24.94 29.37
C GLY A 648 -31.75 -24.33 30.52
N PHE A 649 -33.01 -24.75 30.68
CA PHE A 649 -33.82 -24.31 31.82
C PHE A 649 -33.32 -24.88 33.16
N MET A 650 -32.84 -26.13 33.22
CA MET A 650 -32.20 -26.66 34.42
C MET A 650 -30.89 -25.92 34.76
N MET A 651 -30.12 -25.51 33.78
CA MET A 651 -28.94 -24.64 33.97
C MET A 651 -29.35 -23.28 34.55
N THR A 652 -30.42 -22.68 34.05
CA THR A 652 -31.01 -21.45 34.62
C THR A 652 -31.37 -21.63 36.11
N ALA A 653 -32.00 -22.75 36.46
CA ALA A 653 -32.35 -23.07 37.87
C ALA A 653 -31.08 -23.23 38.73
N LEU A 654 -30.00 -23.82 38.19
CA LEU A 654 -28.72 -23.88 38.89
C LEU A 654 -28.11 -22.49 39.14
N TYR A 655 -28.18 -21.58 38.17
CA TYR A 655 -27.69 -20.20 38.37
C TYR A 655 -28.48 -19.44 39.45
N VAL A 656 -29.77 -19.66 39.53
CA VAL A 656 -30.59 -19.12 40.63
C VAL A 656 -30.12 -19.66 41.99
N THR A 657 -29.92 -21.00 42.11
CA THR A 657 -29.43 -21.59 43.34
C THR A 657 -28.05 -21.17 43.75
N PHE A 658 -27.17 -20.82 42.76
CA PHE A 658 -25.85 -20.26 43.00
C PHE A 658 -25.84 -18.75 43.22
N ARG A 659 -27.01 -18.10 43.33
CA ARG A 659 -27.17 -16.67 43.54
C ARG A 659 -26.51 -15.81 42.43
N ALA A 660 -26.60 -16.26 41.18
CA ALA A 660 -26.13 -15.56 40.01
C ALA A 660 -27.32 -15.05 39.16
N PRO A 661 -28.05 -14.00 39.59
CA PRO A 661 -29.31 -13.59 38.96
C PRO A 661 -29.11 -13.10 37.52
N ASP A 662 -28.04 -12.39 37.23
CA ASP A 662 -27.75 -11.87 35.87
C ASP A 662 -27.57 -13.01 34.87
N LEU A 663 -26.79 -14.03 35.22
CA LEU A 663 -26.62 -15.25 34.43
C LEU A 663 -27.93 -16.01 34.25
N ALA A 664 -28.72 -16.11 35.32
CA ALA A 664 -30.02 -16.79 35.28
C ALA A 664 -30.98 -16.10 34.32
N MET A 665 -31.12 -14.78 34.41
CA MET A 665 -31.97 -13.99 33.52
C MET A 665 -31.56 -14.09 32.07
N THR A 666 -30.25 -13.93 31.79
CA THR A 666 -29.71 -14.01 30.44
C THR A 666 -29.92 -15.38 29.82
N GLN A 667 -29.62 -16.48 30.59
CA GLN A 667 -29.82 -17.86 30.15
C GLN A 667 -31.30 -18.14 29.88
N PHE A 668 -32.21 -17.69 30.76
CA PHE A 668 -33.63 -17.88 30.58
C PHE A 668 -34.16 -17.24 29.30
N VAL A 669 -33.76 -15.99 29.02
CA VAL A 669 -34.20 -15.26 27.84
C VAL A 669 -33.64 -15.92 26.56
N ILE A 670 -32.35 -16.23 26.54
CA ILE A 670 -31.70 -16.85 25.37
C ILE A 670 -32.29 -18.23 25.10
N GLU A 671 -32.52 -19.05 26.12
CA GLU A 671 -33.08 -20.38 25.97
C GLU A 671 -34.52 -20.34 25.47
N SER A 672 -35.32 -19.41 25.99
CA SER A 672 -36.70 -19.22 25.54
C SER A 672 -36.76 -18.83 24.05
N ILE A 673 -35.91 -17.86 23.62
CA ILE A 673 -35.86 -17.42 22.23
C ILE A 673 -35.37 -18.54 21.32
N SER A 674 -34.30 -19.23 21.71
CA SER A 674 -33.70 -20.31 20.94
C SER A 674 -34.69 -21.48 20.76
N THR A 675 -35.40 -21.84 21.82
CA THR A 675 -36.45 -22.88 21.76
C THR A 675 -37.55 -22.50 20.78
N ILE A 676 -38.02 -21.26 20.81
CA ILE A 676 -39.03 -20.76 19.86
C ILE A 676 -38.54 -20.85 18.44
N ILE A 677 -37.31 -20.37 18.17
CA ILE A 677 -36.69 -20.40 16.84
C ILE A 677 -36.56 -21.83 16.34
N PHE A 678 -36.08 -22.77 17.18
CA PHE A 678 -35.92 -24.17 16.78
C PHE A 678 -37.28 -24.85 16.53
N LEU A 679 -38.33 -24.57 17.32
CA LEU A 679 -39.67 -25.08 17.09
C LEU A 679 -40.26 -24.50 15.79
N VAL A 680 -40.13 -23.22 15.54
CA VAL A 680 -40.56 -22.59 14.27
C VAL A 680 -39.83 -23.20 13.09
N ALA A 681 -38.51 -23.32 13.16
CA ALA A 681 -37.70 -23.96 12.12
C ALA A 681 -38.13 -25.41 11.90
N PHE A 682 -38.44 -26.17 12.97
CA PHE A 682 -38.95 -27.54 12.88
C PHE A 682 -40.29 -27.57 12.15
N ILE A 683 -41.22 -26.68 12.45
CA ILE A 683 -42.53 -26.60 11.79
C ILE A 683 -42.39 -26.29 10.31
N LEU A 684 -41.53 -25.33 9.94
CA LEU A 684 -41.30 -24.92 8.55
C LEU A 684 -40.61 -26.02 7.73
N LEU A 685 -39.78 -26.86 8.37
CA LEU A 685 -39.02 -27.93 7.73
C LEU A 685 -39.72 -29.31 7.78
N THR A 686 -40.96 -29.39 8.24
CA THR A 686 -41.67 -30.64 8.49
C THR A 686 -41.92 -31.50 7.25
N ASN A 687 -41.80 -30.97 6.03
CA ASN A 687 -41.85 -31.74 4.79
C ASN A 687 -40.61 -32.58 4.52
N ARG A 688 -39.58 -32.50 5.33
CA ARG A 688 -38.36 -33.33 5.27
C ARG A 688 -38.29 -34.23 6.49
N THR A 689 -37.84 -35.44 6.34
CA THR A 689 -37.75 -36.57 7.31
C THR A 689 -37.78 -36.17 8.79
N LYS A 690 -38.79 -36.70 9.52
CA LYS A 690 -38.96 -36.49 10.97
C LYS A 690 -37.82 -37.07 11.81
N HIS A 691 -37.07 -38.00 11.27
CA HIS A 691 -35.99 -38.71 11.96
C HIS A 691 -34.62 -38.33 11.38
N ILE A 692 -33.62 -38.26 12.24
CA ILE A 692 -32.21 -38.12 11.84
C ILE A 692 -31.74 -39.52 11.38
N GLU A 693 -31.04 -39.60 10.24
CA GLU A 693 -30.42 -40.86 9.80
C GLU A 693 -29.45 -41.38 10.86
N LYS A 694 -29.50 -42.66 11.15
CA LYS A 694 -28.58 -43.34 12.06
C LYS A 694 -27.18 -43.25 11.46
N GLN A 695 -26.32 -42.50 12.10
CA GLN A 695 -24.89 -42.47 11.73
C GLN A 695 -24.15 -43.60 12.45
N PRO A 696 -23.22 -44.33 11.78
CA PRO A 696 -22.45 -45.36 12.43
C PRO A 696 -21.58 -44.75 13.57
N PHE A 697 -21.48 -45.49 14.66
CA PHE A 697 -20.60 -45.12 15.76
C PHE A 697 -19.14 -45.05 15.26
N LYS A 698 -18.48 -43.92 15.46
CA LYS A 698 -17.07 -43.73 15.16
C LYS A 698 -16.29 -43.61 16.47
N LEU A 699 -15.41 -44.56 16.74
CA LEU A 699 -14.56 -44.58 17.92
C LEU A 699 -13.73 -43.28 18.07
N THR A 700 -13.27 -42.72 16.98
CA THR A 700 -12.53 -41.42 16.98
C THR A 700 -13.35 -40.26 17.59
N ASN A 701 -14.66 -40.21 17.30
CA ASN A 701 -15.50 -39.16 17.85
C ASN A 701 -15.76 -39.38 19.34
N ALA A 702 -15.90 -40.63 19.79
CA ALA A 702 -16.03 -40.95 21.22
C ALA A 702 -14.77 -40.55 21.98
N ILE A 703 -13.59 -40.81 21.44
CA ILE A 703 -12.30 -40.41 22.05
C ILE A 703 -12.22 -38.89 22.15
N ILE A 704 -12.53 -38.15 21.06
CA ILE A 704 -12.51 -36.68 21.08
C ILE A 704 -13.49 -36.13 22.11
N ALA A 705 -14.72 -36.66 22.15
CA ALA A 705 -15.71 -36.24 23.12
C ALA A 705 -15.26 -36.48 24.57
N THR A 706 -14.67 -37.64 24.86
CA THR A 706 -14.14 -37.96 26.18
C THR A 706 -12.98 -37.03 26.58
N ILE A 707 -12.01 -36.81 25.69
CA ILE A 707 -10.89 -35.90 25.94
C ILE A 707 -11.40 -34.48 26.18
N THR A 708 -12.36 -34.02 25.39
CA THR A 708 -12.99 -32.71 25.55
C THR A 708 -13.70 -32.59 26.90
N GLY A 709 -14.46 -33.58 27.28
CA GLY A 709 -15.11 -33.63 28.61
C GLY A 709 -14.11 -33.57 29.77
N ILE A 710 -13.02 -34.33 29.68
CA ILE A 710 -11.95 -34.32 30.68
C ILE A 710 -11.27 -32.94 30.72
N SER A 711 -11.01 -32.32 29.55
CA SER A 711 -10.39 -30.99 29.47
C SER A 711 -11.24 -29.90 30.15
N PHE A 712 -12.54 -29.89 29.90
CA PHE A 712 -13.43 -28.93 30.55
C PHE A 712 -13.60 -29.21 32.07
N THR A 713 -13.61 -30.47 32.47
CA THR A 713 -13.61 -30.82 33.89
C THR A 713 -12.32 -30.35 34.57
N LEU A 714 -11.17 -30.51 33.92
CA LEU A 714 -9.90 -30.07 34.43
C LEU A 714 -9.88 -28.54 34.63
N ILE A 715 -10.36 -27.76 33.66
CA ILE A 715 -10.48 -26.29 33.78
C ILE A 715 -11.38 -25.89 34.94
N GLY A 716 -12.52 -26.58 35.08
CA GLY A 716 -13.43 -26.36 36.21
C GLY A 716 -12.77 -26.60 37.56
N LEU A 717 -11.98 -27.65 37.66
CA LEU A 717 -11.25 -27.99 38.92
C LEU A 717 -10.09 -26.99 39.16
N VAL A 718 -9.38 -26.57 38.15
CA VAL A 718 -8.32 -25.55 38.27
C VAL A 718 -8.90 -24.22 38.74
N THR A 719 -9.98 -23.76 38.11
CA THR A 719 -10.65 -22.52 38.52
C THR A 719 -11.24 -22.59 39.94
N TYR A 720 -11.73 -23.74 40.35
CA TYR A 720 -12.16 -23.93 41.72
C TYR A 720 -10.99 -23.92 42.72
N ALA A 721 -9.85 -24.50 42.38
CA ALA A 721 -8.68 -24.57 43.25
C ALA A 721 -8.00 -23.18 43.44
N TYR A 722 -8.02 -22.33 42.44
CA TYR A 722 -7.34 -21.03 42.43
C TYR A 722 -8.32 -19.84 42.43
N LYS A 723 -9.08 -19.69 43.50
CA LYS A 723 -10.05 -18.58 43.70
C LYS A 723 -9.43 -17.32 44.25
N ASN A 724 -8.28 -16.88 43.75
CA ASN A 724 -7.74 -15.61 44.18
C ASN A 724 -8.31 -14.49 43.29
N PRO A 725 -8.89 -13.42 43.88
CA PRO A 725 -9.27 -12.24 43.09
C PRO A 725 -8.03 -11.64 42.42
N SER A 726 -8.13 -11.34 41.13
CA SER A 726 -7.05 -10.63 40.43
C SER A 726 -7.06 -9.15 40.81
N GLU A 727 -5.91 -8.48 40.68
CA GLU A 727 -5.80 -7.02 40.89
C GLU A 727 -6.81 -6.25 40.03
N ILE A 728 -7.10 -6.74 38.81
CA ILE A 728 -8.11 -6.16 37.92
C ILE A 728 -9.51 -6.30 38.51
N SER A 729 -9.85 -7.43 39.12
CA SER A 729 -11.15 -7.63 39.78
C SER A 729 -11.36 -6.65 40.92
N GLN A 730 -10.31 -6.38 41.71
CA GLN A 730 -10.34 -5.40 42.80
C GLN A 730 -10.61 -4.00 42.28
N PHE A 731 -9.93 -3.61 41.20
CA PHE A 731 -10.17 -2.31 40.54
C PHE A 731 -11.64 -2.11 40.15
N TYR A 732 -12.29 -3.13 39.58
CA TYR A 732 -13.70 -3.05 39.22
C TYR A 732 -14.59 -2.90 40.45
N PHE A 733 -14.30 -3.64 41.54
CA PHE A 733 -15.05 -3.53 42.80
C PHE A 733 -14.97 -2.12 43.37
N ASP A 734 -13.79 -1.53 43.38
CA ASP A 734 -13.55 -0.22 43.99
C ASP A 734 -14.20 0.93 43.20
N ASN A 735 -14.39 0.79 41.88
CA ASN A 735 -14.85 1.85 40.99
C ASN A 735 -16.31 1.71 40.51
N VAL A 736 -17.04 0.68 40.91
CA VAL A 736 -18.47 0.45 40.52
C VAL A 736 -19.35 1.64 40.81
N VAL A 737 -19.25 2.19 42.02
CA VAL A 737 -20.08 3.32 42.45
C VAL A 737 -19.72 4.59 41.68
N ALA A 738 -18.45 4.80 41.41
CA ALA A 738 -17.98 5.95 40.64
C ALA A 738 -18.48 5.92 39.18
N SER A 739 -18.69 4.73 38.62
CA SER A 739 -19.27 4.53 37.29
C SER A 739 -20.80 4.67 37.24
N GLY A 740 -21.43 5.03 38.35
CA GLY A 740 -22.88 5.30 38.42
C GLY A 740 -23.78 4.06 38.46
N GLY A 741 -23.22 2.87 38.66
CA GLY A 741 -24.00 1.61 38.69
C GLY A 741 -23.90 0.89 40.02
N GLY A 742 -24.92 0.06 40.31
CA GLY A 742 -25.00 -0.81 41.52
C GLY A 742 -24.67 -2.25 41.25
N ASN A 743 -24.59 -2.67 40.00
CA ASN A 743 -24.26 -4.02 39.55
C ASN A 743 -22.96 -4.02 38.74
N ILE A 744 -21.91 -4.63 39.30
CA ILE A 744 -20.58 -4.68 38.70
C ILE A 744 -20.58 -5.35 37.31
N VAL A 745 -21.37 -6.40 37.11
CA VAL A 745 -21.40 -7.12 35.81
C VAL A 745 -21.92 -6.20 34.70
N ASN A 746 -23.02 -5.48 34.98
CA ASN A 746 -23.63 -4.56 34.06
C ASN A 746 -22.70 -3.36 33.80
N VAL A 747 -22.04 -2.84 34.83
CA VAL A 747 -21.08 -1.71 34.69
C VAL A 747 -19.88 -2.11 33.84
N ILE A 748 -19.34 -3.32 33.97
CA ILE A 748 -18.26 -3.80 33.11
C ILE A 748 -18.67 -3.79 31.65
N ILE A 749 -19.87 -4.30 31.33
CA ILE A 749 -20.36 -4.45 29.95
C ILE A 749 -20.72 -3.10 29.32
N VAL A 750 -21.26 -2.16 30.12
CA VAL A 750 -21.83 -0.92 29.59
C VAL A 750 -20.85 0.25 29.63
N ASP A 751 -19.99 0.31 30.65
CA ASP A 751 -19.06 1.42 30.88
C ASP A 751 -17.60 1.03 30.71
N PHE A 752 -17.03 0.21 31.57
CA PHE A 752 -15.61 -0.15 31.52
C PHE A 752 -15.18 -0.78 30.20
N ARG A 753 -16.04 -1.60 29.61
CA ARG A 753 -15.82 -2.28 28.31
C ARG A 753 -16.94 -2.00 27.32
N GLY A 754 -17.56 -0.84 27.41
CA GLY A 754 -18.68 -0.46 26.56
C GLY A 754 -18.38 -0.50 25.05
N PHE A 755 -17.16 -0.24 24.65
CA PHE A 755 -16.75 -0.37 23.25
C PHE A 755 -16.81 -1.80 22.73
N ASP A 756 -16.48 -2.81 23.53
CA ASP A 756 -16.59 -4.22 23.12
C ASP A 756 -18.05 -4.53 22.77
N THR A 757 -18.97 -4.14 23.64
CA THR A 757 -20.42 -4.35 23.44
C THR A 757 -20.95 -3.55 22.24
N LEU A 758 -20.45 -2.34 22.00
CA LEU A 758 -20.80 -1.55 20.83
C LEU A 758 -20.36 -2.23 19.54
N PHE A 759 -19.15 -2.78 19.50
CA PHE A 759 -18.66 -3.51 18.33
C PHE A 759 -19.40 -4.83 18.12
N GLU A 760 -19.77 -5.54 19.17
CA GLU A 760 -20.61 -6.75 19.08
C GLU A 760 -21.98 -6.44 18.47
N ILE A 761 -22.65 -5.37 18.92
CA ILE A 761 -23.92 -4.90 18.34
C ILE A 761 -23.74 -4.53 16.87
N THR A 762 -22.63 -3.88 16.53
CA THR A 762 -22.31 -3.52 15.14
C THR A 762 -22.15 -4.77 14.26
N VAL A 763 -21.45 -5.79 14.73
CA VAL A 763 -21.30 -7.07 14.01
C VAL A 763 -22.65 -7.74 13.83
N MET A 764 -23.48 -7.81 14.87
CA MET A 764 -24.83 -8.38 14.78
C MET A 764 -25.72 -7.62 13.78
N THR A 765 -25.60 -6.31 13.74
CA THR A 765 -26.32 -5.46 12.76
C THR A 765 -25.86 -5.76 11.34
N MET A 766 -24.54 -5.91 11.12
CA MET A 766 -23.99 -6.28 9.80
C MET A 766 -24.49 -7.67 9.35
N VAL A 767 -24.53 -8.65 10.26
CA VAL A 767 -25.06 -9.99 9.97
C VAL A 767 -26.55 -9.92 9.60
N ALA A 768 -27.34 -9.16 10.33
CA ALA A 768 -28.76 -8.96 10.02
C ALA A 768 -28.98 -8.32 8.65
N LEU A 769 -28.16 -7.32 8.30
CA LEU A 769 -28.19 -6.66 6.98
C LEU A 769 -27.81 -7.63 5.84
N ILE A 770 -26.80 -8.48 6.07
CA ILE A 770 -26.39 -9.50 5.09
C ILE A 770 -27.52 -10.50 4.86
N ILE A 771 -28.13 -11.01 5.92
CA ILE A 771 -29.27 -11.93 5.85
C ILE A 771 -30.43 -11.28 5.10
N TYR A 772 -30.78 -10.04 5.44
CA TYR A 772 -31.82 -9.29 4.74
C TYR A 772 -31.52 -9.12 3.25
N ALA A 773 -30.27 -8.81 2.90
CA ALA A 773 -29.85 -8.66 1.50
C ALA A 773 -29.96 -9.99 0.74
N MET A 774 -29.58 -11.12 1.36
CA MET A 774 -29.71 -12.45 0.78
C MET A 774 -31.18 -12.80 0.49
N PHE A 775 -32.09 -12.58 1.46
CA PHE A 775 -33.52 -12.82 1.24
C PHE A 775 -34.11 -11.93 0.14
N ARG A 776 -33.68 -10.69 0.04
CA ARG A 776 -34.13 -9.77 -1.01
C ARG A 776 -33.67 -10.22 -2.41
N ILE A 777 -32.46 -10.78 -2.51
CA ILE A 777 -31.93 -11.34 -3.77
C ILE A 777 -32.71 -12.59 -4.17
N LEU A 778 -32.95 -13.51 -3.23
CA LEU A 778 -33.74 -14.72 -3.45
C LEU A 778 -35.18 -14.41 -3.91
N LYS A 779 -35.83 -13.43 -3.29
CA LYS A 779 -37.17 -12.99 -3.68
C LYS A 779 -37.24 -12.35 -5.08
N ARG A 780 -36.14 -11.70 -5.53
CA ARG A 780 -36.05 -11.13 -6.88
C ARG A 780 -35.68 -12.16 -7.95
N GLY A 781 -34.96 -13.22 -7.60
CA GLY A 781 -34.63 -14.31 -8.52
C GLY A 781 -35.81 -15.24 -8.79
N GLY A 782 -36.72 -15.45 -7.81
CA GLY A 782 -37.90 -16.28 -7.99
C GLY A 782 -39.02 -15.68 -8.83
N SER A 783 -38.95 -14.39 -9.19
CA SER A 783 -39.97 -13.72 -10.02
C SER A 783 -39.61 -13.67 -11.52
N LYS A 784 -38.55 -14.35 -11.95
CA LYS A 784 -38.12 -14.38 -13.37
C LYS A 784 -38.39 -15.71 -14.08
N ASP A 785 -38.87 -16.73 -13.36
CA ASP A 785 -39.19 -18.03 -13.95
C ASP A 785 -40.69 -18.29 -14.08
N GLU A 786 -41.56 -17.25 -13.91
CA GLU A 786 -43.03 -17.34 -14.11
C GLU A 786 -43.60 -16.36 -15.15
N ASP A 787 -42.78 -15.90 -16.12
CA ASP A 787 -43.29 -15.22 -17.33
C ASP A 787 -42.69 -15.79 -18.62
#